data_40177478088f86164fc2c9373e5ef8ec
#
_entry.id   40177478088f86164fc2c9373e5ef8ec
#
_cell.length_a   1.000
_cell.length_b   1.000
_cell.length_c   1.000
_cell.angle_alpha   90.00
_cell.angle_beta   90.00
_cell.angle_gamma   90.00
#
_symmetry.space_group_name_H-M   'P 1'
#
loop_
_entity.id
_entity.type
_entity.pdbx_description
1 polymer ?
#
loop_
_entity_poly.entity_id
_entity_poly.type
_entity_poly.pdbx_seq_one_letter_code
_entity_poly.pdbx_strand_id
1 'polypeptide(L)'
;MIKLFVPGRLCLFGEHTDWAGHYRTMNADIAPGAAIVTGIEQGIYAEVEKSSIFELYSEATEMNGVWQDFSCRMDEIELKRIAKSGSFFCYCAGVASYMLEWYKVGGVRIRITSMTLPMKSGLSSSAAICVLVARAFNLLYNLNLNTLGEMNIAYLGELRTSSRCGRLDQACAFGVKPNLMTFDGDEIEVRSLNVKKHLYWVFADLCAEKDTIKILSDLNKAYPFPTTDADRAEHEALGQDNLEIVDRAIKYMAEGDAEALGRLMTEAEALFDAKVAPMSSALWSPKLHSVLQDPHIQPMVWGGKGVGSHGDGSVQFLARSAEDQKQLVDYLNERGMKAYMLTLKPVHTVRRAIIPVAGFGTRLYPATRALKKDFFPIPCPDGLVRPVILILLEELVKSGIEEICLVLGSEEERQQYADYFERPLPEEHLRKLNPEAQEFENHILDIGKRLHYVYQREKRGFGHAVYQAAQFARNEPVMLLLGDTIYRSESNKPCALQMIEEYERYNALMVSIHSIPLSEVSHYGILHGIWEDKEHAILNVDIMQEKPKSSYAEEFLGVRNKDGKKEYYSVFGQYILTPEVFAQLHEDIMQREIDGDHQSEIELTSALEAVRQRSGMMGVRLKGRMYDMGNPTALRRCVEEYSK
;
A
#
# COMPACT_ATOMS: atom_id res chain seq x y z
N MET A 1 -12.33 -13.21 13.47
CA MET A 1 -11.20 -13.78 12.71
C MET A 1 -10.73 -12.70 11.73
N ILE A 2 -9.45 -12.36 11.72
CA ILE A 2 -8.87 -11.31 10.86
C ILE A 2 -7.97 -12.00 9.84
N LYS A 3 -8.05 -11.59 8.56
CA LYS A 3 -7.19 -12.12 7.50
C LYS A 3 -5.96 -11.25 7.34
N LEU A 4 -4.79 -11.86 7.24
CA LEU A 4 -3.50 -11.20 7.12
C LEU A 4 -2.73 -11.74 5.92
N PHE A 5 -1.96 -10.86 5.29
CA PHE A 5 -0.91 -11.20 4.33
C PHE A 5 0.38 -10.52 4.76
N VAL A 6 1.48 -11.28 4.78
CA VAL A 6 2.83 -10.75 4.98
C VAL A 6 3.73 -11.27 3.87
N PRO A 7 4.29 -10.40 3.02
CA PRO A 7 5.18 -10.80 1.94
C PRO A 7 6.55 -11.22 2.45
N GLY A 8 7.34 -11.89 1.61
CA GLY A 8 8.79 -11.90 1.74
C GLY A 8 9.39 -10.56 1.34
N ARG A 9 10.73 -10.41 1.45
CA ARG A 9 11.43 -9.18 1.06
C ARG A 9 12.55 -9.44 0.06
N LEU A 10 12.79 -8.46 -0.80
CA LEU A 10 13.95 -8.38 -1.68
C LEU A 10 14.70 -7.07 -1.41
N CYS A 11 16.01 -7.16 -1.15
CA CYS A 11 16.89 -6.00 -1.15
C CYS A 11 17.33 -5.72 -2.58
N LEU A 12 17.00 -4.54 -3.09
CA LEU A 12 17.36 -4.13 -4.44
C LEU A 12 18.78 -3.56 -4.47
N PHE A 13 19.12 -2.75 -3.47
CA PHE A 13 20.43 -2.12 -3.25
C PHE A 13 20.69 -1.94 -1.75
N GLY A 14 21.94 -1.97 -1.33
CA GLY A 14 22.33 -1.59 0.03
C GLY A 14 22.41 -2.75 1.02
N GLU A 15 22.70 -3.95 0.56
CA GLU A 15 22.93 -5.11 1.41
C GLU A 15 24.05 -4.85 2.43
N HIS A 16 23.91 -5.39 3.63
CA HIS A 16 24.82 -5.28 4.78
C HIS A 16 24.88 -3.90 5.45
N THR A 17 24.26 -2.87 4.89
CA THR A 17 24.37 -1.51 5.44
C THR A 17 23.52 -1.28 6.69
N ASP A 18 22.55 -2.13 6.95
CA ASP A 18 21.70 -2.08 8.14
C ASP A 18 22.46 -2.37 9.43
N TRP A 19 23.31 -3.41 9.45
CA TRP A 19 24.14 -3.70 10.60
C TRP A 19 25.41 -2.83 10.62
N ALA A 20 26.00 -2.48 9.45
CA ALA A 20 27.16 -1.60 9.37
C ALA A 20 26.83 -0.19 9.90
N GLY A 21 25.71 0.40 9.48
CA GLY A 21 25.22 1.69 9.97
C GLY A 21 24.89 1.72 11.46
N HIS A 22 24.53 0.57 12.04
CA HIS A 22 24.30 0.48 13.49
C HIS A 22 25.57 0.78 14.31
N TYR A 23 26.76 0.48 13.81
CA TYR A 23 28.03 0.76 14.48
C TYR A 23 28.35 2.25 14.64
N ARG A 24 27.55 3.15 14.04
CA ARG A 24 27.62 4.60 14.32
C ARG A 24 27.36 4.94 15.80
N THR A 25 26.67 4.07 16.52
CA THR A 25 26.55 4.18 17.99
C THR A 25 27.89 4.11 18.71
N MET A 26 28.92 3.52 18.10
CA MET A 26 30.26 3.32 18.69
C MET A 26 31.33 4.15 18.00
N ASN A 27 31.17 4.46 16.70
CA ASN A 27 32.14 5.22 15.90
C ASN A 27 31.40 6.15 14.94
N ALA A 28 31.43 7.46 15.21
CA ALA A 28 30.73 8.48 14.43
C ALA A 28 31.30 8.68 13.01
N ASP A 29 32.51 8.20 12.72
CA ASP A 29 33.15 8.29 11.40
C ASP A 29 32.58 7.26 10.40
N ILE A 30 31.82 6.26 10.89
CA ILE A 30 31.10 5.32 10.01
C ILE A 30 29.97 6.06 9.31
N ALA A 31 29.83 5.89 8.00
CA ALA A 31 28.72 6.46 7.24
C ALA A 31 27.37 5.82 7.65
N PRO A 32 26.25 6.54 7.58
CA PRO A 32 24.93 5.92 7.78
C PRO A 32 24.68 4.86 6.71
N GLY A 33 23.99 3.80 7.09
CA GLY A 33 23.53 2.78 6.15
C GLY A 33 22.34 3.26 5.34
N ALA A 34 22.22 2.80 4.09
CA ALA A 34 21.05 3.04 3.25
C ALA A 34 20.75 1.82 2.37
N ALA A 35 19.48 1.44 2.29
CA ALA A 35 19.06 0.32 1.45
C ALA A 35 17.72 0.59 0.76
N ILE A 36 17.57 0.10 -0.47
CA ILE A 36 16.29 0.06 -1.18
C ILE A 36 15.73 -1.36 -1.07
N VAL A 37 14.59 -1.48 -0.41
CA VAL A 37 13.94 -2.77 -0.12
C VAL A 37 12.51 -2.76 -0.60
N THR A 38 12.03 -3.90 -1.06
CA THR A 38 10.63 -4.08 -1.43
C THR A 38 10.11 -5.42 -0.90
N GLY A 39 8.82 -5.49 -0.56
CA GLY A 39 8.15 -6.78 -0.46
C GLY A 39 8.03 -7.44 -1.83
N ILE A 40 7.79 -8.74 -1.84
CA ILE A 40 7.56 -9.55 -3.04
C ILE A 40 6.13 -10.09 -3.05
N GLU A 41 5.66 -10.57 -4.20
CA GLU A 41 4.29 -11.10 -4.33
C GLU A 41 4.11 -12.44 -3.58
N GLN A 42 5.21 -13.14 -3.31
CA GLN A 42 5.23 -14.35 -2.48
C GLN A 42 5.17 -13.97 -1.01
N GLY A 43 4.35 -14.68 -0.23
CA GLY A 43 4.15 -14.35 1.18
C GLY A 43 3.40 -15.42 1.95
N ILE A 44 3.00 -15.06 3.17
CA ILE A 44 2.25 -15.89 4.11
C ILE A 44 0.85 -15.30 4.26
N TYR A 45 -0.17 -16.10 3.96
CA TYR A 45 -1.58 -15.78 4.19
C TYR A 45 -2.05 -16.49 5.45
N ALA A 46 -2.68 -15.77 6.36
CA ALA A 46 -3.15 -16.33 7.62
C ALA A 46 -4.48 -15.72 8.06
N GLU A 47 -5.22 -16.49 8.86
CA GLU A 47 -6.36 -16.02 9.63
C GLU A 47 -6.00 -16.05 11.11
N VAL A 48 -6.32 -14.97 11.84
CA VAL A 48 -5.92 -14.82 13.24
C VAL A 48 -7.10 -14.49 14.13
N GLU A 49 -7.07 -15.02 15.37
CA GLU A 49 -8.06 -14.74 16.41
C GLU A 49 -7.44 -14.81 17.81
N LYS A 50 -8.10 -14.20 18.81
CA LYS A 50 -7.67 -14.33 20.21
C LYS A 50 -7.82 -15.76 20.71
N SER A 51 -6.85 -16.20 21.51
CA SER A 51 -6.87 -17.50 22.21
C SER A 51 -6.36 -17.34 23.64
N SER A 52 -6.59 -18.34 24.49
CA SER A 52 -5.99 -18.40 25.83
C SER A 52 -4.54 -18.88 25.82
N ILE A 53 -4.11 -19.50 24.73
CA ILE A 53 -2.76 -20.02 24.51
C ILE A 53 -2.23 -19.55 23.15
N PHE A 54 -0.94 -19.74 22.89
CA PHE A 54 -0.36 -19.49 21.58
C PHE A 54 -0.52 -20.74 20.70
N GLU A 55 -1.15 -20.58 19.54
CA GLU A 55 -1.45 -21.67 18.61
C GLU A 55 -1.09 -21.27 17.17
N LEU A 56 -0.44 -22.15 16.45
CA LEU A 56 -0.14 -22.02 15.03
C LEU A 56 -0.54 -23.30 14.28
N TYR A 57 -1.45 -23.17 13.33
CA TYR A 57 -1.90 -24.25 12.45
C TYR A 57 -1.56 -23.92 11.01
N SER A 58 -1.22 -24.93 10.21
CA SER A 58 -1.00 -24.74 8.78
C SER A 58 -1.87 -25.69 7.97
N GLU A 59 -2.68 -25.11 7.07
CA GLU A 59 -3.43 -25.85 6.03
C GLU A 59 -2.66 -25.93 4.71
N ALA A 60 -1.53 -25.23 4.60
CA ALA A 60 -0.71 -25.21 3.39
C ALA A 60 -0.04 -26.58 3.20
N THR A 61 -0.58 -27.35 2.27
CA THR A 61 0.03 -28.59 1.80
C THR A 61 1.32 -28.27 1.04
N GLU A 62 2.43 -28.77 1.57
CA GLU A 62 3.73 -29.01 0.93
C GLU A 62 4.44 -27.86 0.19
N MET A 63 5.40 -27.29 0.90
CA MET A 63 6.74 -27.05 0.35
C MET A 63 7.77 -27.69 1.28
N ASN A 64 8.16 -28.93 1.00
CA ASN A 64 9.31 -29.64 1.61
C ASN A 64 9.28 -29.87 3.15
N GLY A 65 8.20 -30.27 3.75
CA GLY A 65 8.19 -30.71 5.13
C GLY A 65 6.80 -30.67 5.76
N VAL A 66 6.48 -31.69 6.51
CA VAL A 66 5.26 -31.77 7.30
C VAL A 66 5.21 -30.60 8.27
N TRP A 67 4.34 -29.64 8.03
CA TRP A 67 4.01 -28.63 9.02
C TRP A 67 3.33 -29.35 10.19
N GLN A 68 3.95 -29.26 11.36
CA GLN A 68 3.34 -29.73 12.60
C GLN A 68 2.57 -28.57 13.21
N ASP A 69 1.35 -28.84 13.63
CA ASP A 69 0.61 -27.89 14.46
C ASP A 69 1.40 -27.64 15.75
N PHE A 70 1.41 -26.38 16.16
CA PHE A 70 2.15 -25.96 17.32
C PHE A 70 1.22 -25.27 18.32
N SER A 71 1.33 -25.62 19.57
CA SER A 71 0.67 -24.91 20.66
C SER A 71 1.54 -24.88 21.91
N CYS A 72 1.49 -23.77 22.62
CA CYS A 72 2.11 -23.64 23.93
C CYS A 72 1.35 -22.64 24.80
N ARG A 73 1.55 -22.72 26.11
CA ARG A 73 0.98 -21.73 27.02
C ARG A 73 1.63 -20.36 26.79
N MET A 74 0.88 -19.30 27.07
CA MET A 74 1.44 -17.95 27.16
C MET A 74 2.17 -17.79 28.50
N ASP A 75 3.29 -18.50 28.60
CA ASP A 75 4.20 -18.53 29.74
C ASP A 75 5.60 -18.06 29.31
N GLU A 76 6.16 -17.13 30.03
CA GLU A 76 7.43 -16.47 29.66
C GLU A 76 8.61 -17.47 29.61
N ILE A 77 8.68 -18.40 30.57
CA ILE A 77 9.76 -19.39 30.66
C ILE A 77 9.64 -20.37 29.48
N GLU A 78 8.43 -20.84 29.22
CA GLU A 78 8.17 -21.79 28.14
C GLU A 78 8.48 -21.18 26.77
N LEU A 79 7.98 -19.97 26.50
CA LEU A 79 8.22 -19.24 25.22
C LEU A 79 9.70 -18.94 25.02
N LYS A 80 10.43 -18.49 26.04
CA LYS A 80 11.89 -18.25 25.96
C LYS A 80 12.67 -19.54 25.70
N ARG A 81 12.25 -20.67 26.28
CA ARG A 81 12.86 -21.98 26.01
C ARG A 81 12.64 -22.41 24.56
N ILE A 82 11.42 -22.27 24.03
CA ILE A 82 11.09 -22.61 22.64
C ILE A 82 11.84 -21.67 21.67
N ALA A 83 11.91 -20.38 21.94
CA ALA A 83 12.66 -19.43 21.13
C ALA A 83 14.13 -19.85 20.91
N LYS A 84 14.74 -20.51 21.88
CA LYS A 84 16.14 -21.00 21.82
C LYS A 84 16.27 -22.43 21.28
N SER A 85 15.17 -23.11 20.95
CA SER A 85 15.19 -24.53 20.58
C SER A 85 15.76 -24.84 19.19
N GLY A 86 15.89 -23.82 18.31
CA GLY A 86 16.28 -24.01 16.92
C GLY A 86 15.18 -24.64 16.04
N SER A 87 14.00 -24.92 16.59
CA SER A 87 12.85 -25.37 15.81
C SER A 87 12.30 -24.24 14.93
N PHE A 88 11.51 -24.57 13.91
CA PHE A 88 10.83 -23.56 13.08
C PHE A 88 9.98 -22.58 13.92
N PHE A 89 9.35 -23.08 14.97
CA PHE A 89 8.50 -22.27 15.85
C PHE A 89 9.27 -21.32 16.79
N CYS A 90 10.60 -21.39 16.79
CA CYS A 90 11.44 -20.51 17.62
C CYS A 90 11.18 -19.04 17.31
N TYR A 91 10.94 -18.69 16.05
CA TYR A 91 10.64 -17.32 15.60
C TYR A 91 9.32 -16.81 16.19
N CYS A 92 8.27 -17.64 16.08
CA CYS A 92 6.95 -17.30 16.62
C CYS A 92 7.01 -17.15 18.16
N ALA A 93 7.68 -18.06 18.84
CA ALA A 93 7.86 -18.03 20.29
C ALA A 93 8.71 -16.83 20.73
N GLY A 94 9.71 -16.44 19.93
CA GLY A 94 10.52 -15.26 20.19
C GLY A 94 9.69 -13.97 20.21
N VAL A 95 8.86 -13.76 19.20
CA VAL A 95 7.94 -12.61 19.14
C VAL A 95 6.89 -12.71 20.25
N ALA A 96 6.25 -13.86 20.44
CA ALA A 96 5.23 -14.03 21.49
C ALA A 96 5.81 -13.79 22.90
N SER A 97 7.05 -14.21 23.17
CA SER A 97 7.72 -13.95 24.44
C SER A 97 8.01 -12.46 24.65
N TYR A 98 8.35 -11.73 23.57
CA TYR A 98 8.53 -10.29 23.64
C TYR A 98 7.21 -9.57 23.93
N MET A 99 6.15 -9.97 23.21
CA MET A 99 4.80 -9.41 23.41
C MET A 99 4.27 -9.65 24.82
N LEU A 100 4.49 -10.85 25.39
CA LEU A 100 4.06 -11.16 26.74
C LEU A 100 4.79 -10.32 27.80
N GLU A 101 6.09 -10.08 27.62
CA GLU A 101 6.92 -9.35 28.57
C GLU A 101 6.59 -7.84 28.61
N TRP A 102 6.33 -7.23 27.43
CA TRP A 102 6.20 -5.78 27.33
C TRP A 102 4.77 -5.27 27.16
N TYR A 103 3.84 -6.16 26.81
CA TYR A 103 2.45 -5.79 26.54
C TYR A 103 1.49 -6.68 27.35
N LYS A 104 0.33 -6.14 27.71
CA LYS A 104 -0.71 -6.90 28.42
C LYS A 104 -1.54 -7.72 27.41
N VAL A 105 -0.96 -8.81 26.92
CA VAL A 105 -1.59 -9.67 25.91
C VAL A 105 -1.82 -11.09 26.45
N GLY A 106 -2.85 -11.76 25.93
CA GLY A 106 -3.06 -13.19 26.08
C GLY A 106 -2.48 -13.96 24.88
N GLY A 107 -3.06 -15.13 24.56
CA GLY A 107 -2.65 -15.93 23.41
C GLY A 107 -3.32 -15.51 22.11
N VAL A 108 -2.78 -16.02 21.02
CA VAL A 108 -3.34 -15.88 19.69
C VAL A 108 -3.39 -17.24 18.99
N ARG A 109 -4.42 -17.45 18.17
CA ARG A 109 -4.48 -18.54 17.22
C ARG A 109 -4.20 -17.99 15.83
N ILE A 110 -3.21 -18.56 15.15
CA ILE A 110 -2.80 -18.23 13.80
C ILE A 110 -3.01 -19.46 12.93
N ARG A 111 -3.86 -19.35 11.91
CA ARG A 111 -4.09 -20.38 10.91
C ARG A 111 -3.49 -19.93 9.58
N ILE A 112 -2.36 -20.50 9.16
CA ILE A 112 -1.76 -20.24 7.87
C ILE A 112 -2.59 -20.96 6.80
N THR A 113 -3.27 -20.18 5.96
CA THR A 113 -4.15 -20.69 4.91
C THR A 113 -3.41 -20.95 3.60
N SER A 114 -2.34 -20.21 3.34
CA SER A 114 -1.47 -20.39 2.18
C SER A 114 -0.09 -19.84 2.46
N MET A 115 0.95 -20.46 1.88
CA MET A 115 2.32 -20.01 1.93
C MET A 115 2.96 -20.16 0.55
N THR A 116 3.17 -19.05 -0.13
CA THR A 116 3.81 -19.00 -1.44
C THR A 116 5.30 -18.61 -1.34
N LEU A 117 5.75 -18.23 -0.13
CA LEU A 117 7.13 -17.84 0.14
C LEU A 117 8.01 -19.08 0.32
N PRO A 118 9.07 -19.28 -0.49
CA PRO A 118 9.96 -20.42 -0.33
C PRO A 118 10.78 -20.33 0.97
N MET A 119 10.90 -21.45 1.67
CA MET A 119 11.64 -21.54 2.92
C MET A 119 13.15 -21.64 2.67
N LYS A 120 13.97 -20.97 3.49
CA LYS A 120 15.45 -21.04 3.46
C LYS A 120 16.11 -20.56 2.15
N SER A 121 15.42 -19.75 1.35
CA SER A 121 15.87 -19.26 0.04
C SER A 121 16.45 -17.83 0.06
N GLY A 122 16.77 -17.29 1.24
CA GLY A 122 17.30 -15.91 1.34
C GLY A 122 16.25 -14.80 1.20
N LEU A 123 14.95 -15.14 1.14
CA LEU A 123 13.84 -14.22 0.98
C LEU A 123 13.19 -13.83 2.33
N SER A 124 13.91 -14.01 3.44
CA SER A 124 13.53 -13.63 4.80
C SER A 124 12.21 -14.22 5.29
N SER A 125 12.01 -15.54 5.07
CA SER A 125 10.82 -16.24 5.56
C SER A 125 10.69 -16.21 7.09
N SER A 126 11.81 -16.18 7.84
CA SER A 126 11.82 -16.00 9.30
C SER A 126 11.29 -14.63 9.71
N ALA A 127 11.72 -13.58 9.02
CA ALA A 127 11.23 -12.24 9.29
C ALA A 127 9.74 -12.09 8.93
N ALA A 128 9.28 -12.68 7.82
CA ALA A 128 7.87 -12.65 7.43
C ALA A 128 6.97 -13.30 8.50
N ILE A 129 7.36 -14.43 9.07
CA ILE A 129 6.59 -15.06 10.16
C ILE A 129 6.66 -14.23 11.45
N CYS A 130 7.82 -13.60 11.77
CA CYS A 130 7.92 -12.69 12.91
C CYS A 130 7.00 -11.48 12.76
N VAL A 131 6.94 -10.86 11.57
CA VAL A 131 6.03 -9.74 11.28
C VAL A 131 4.58 -10.20 11.35
N LEU A 132 4.24 -11.39 10.84
CA LEU A 132 2.90 -11.93 10.93
C LEU A 132 2.44 -12.06 12.38
N VAL A 133 3.29 -12.60 13.25
CA VAL A 133 2.98 -12.78 14.69
C VAL A 133 2.86 -11.41 15.37
N ALA A 134 3.79 -10.48 15.13
CA ALA A 134 3.73 -9.13 15.69
C ALA A 134 2.43 -8.41 15.28
N ARG A 135 2.07 -8.48 14.00
CA ARG A 135 0.83 -7.89 13.44
C ARG A 135 -0.42 -8.56 14.03
N ALA A 136 -0.42 -9.89 14.20
CA ALA A 136 -1.53 -10.59 14.84
C ALA A 136 -1.79 -10.08 16.26
N PHE A 137 -0.75 -9.94 17.08
CA PHE A 137 -0.88 -9.37 18.43
C PHE A 137 -1.33 -7.91 18.37
N ASN A 138 -0.72 -7.10 17.51
CA ASN A 138 -1.07 -5.69 17.35
C ASN A 138 -2.58 -5.51 17.09
N LEU A 139 -3.12 -6.20 16.10
CA LEU A 139 -4.52 -6.09 15.71
C LEU A 139 -5.48 -6.69 16.74
N LEU A 140 -5.17 -7.89 17.25
CA LEU A 140 -6.07 -8.59 18.18
C LEU A 140 -6.14 -7.92 19.57
N TYR A 141 -5.07 -7.25 19.99
CA TYR A 141 -5.00 -6.59 21.31
C TYR A 141 -5.05 -5.06 21.24
N ASN A 142 -5.27 -4.48 20.04
CA ASN A 142 -5.38 -3.03 19.82
C ASN A 142 -4.19 -2.26 20.42
N LEU A 143 -2.96 -2.68 20.06
CA LEU A 143 -1.74 -2.13 20.68
C LEU A 143 -1.33 -0.79 20.07
N ASN A 144 -1.93 -0.39 18.95
CA ASN A 144 -1.65 0.84 18.20
C ASN A 144 -0.17 0.96 17.75
N LEU A 145 0.42 -0.14 17.34
CA LEU A 145 1.74 -0.14 16.72
C LEU A 145 1.57 0.26 15.25
N ASN A 146 2.34 1.26 14.82
CA ASN A 146 2.45 1.53 13.38
C ASN A 146 3.34 0.47 12.71
N THR A 147 3.45 0.52 11.37
CA THR A 147 4.21 -0.46 10.59
C THR A 147 5.67 -0.57 11.05
N LEU A 148 6.31 0.56 11.39
CA LEU A 148 7.67 0.56 11.94
C LEU A 148 7.72 -0.13 13.32
N GLY A 149 6.71 0.06 14.15
CA GLY A 149 6.57 -0.62 15.45
C GLY A 149 6.42 -2.14 15.29
N GLU A 150 5.59 -2.62 14.35
CA GLU A 150 5.48 -4.05 14.02
C GLU A 150 6.81 -4.63 13.54
N MET A 151 7.51 -3.91 12.65
CA MET A 151 8.84 -4.28 12.17
C MET A 151 9.84 -4.41 13.32
N ASN A 152 9.89 -3.42 14.23
CA ASN A 152 10.80 -3.43 15.38
C ASN A 152 10.49 -4.58 16.34
N ILE A 153 9.23 -4.85 16.64
CA ILE A 153 8.85 -5.98 17.49
C ILE A 153 9.22 -7.31 16.84
N ALA A 154 8.99 -7.46 15.54
CA ALA A 154 9.41 -8.65 14.80
C ALA A 154 10.92 -8.87 14.90
N TYR A 155 11.72 -7.82 14.72
CA TYR A 155 13.17 -7.84 14.87
C TYR A 155 13.60 -8.23 16.29
N LEU A 156 13.08 -7.56 17.32
CA LEU A 156 13.41 -7.83 18.73
C LEU A 156 12.97 -9.23 19.16
N GLY A 157 11.86 -9.72 18.61
CA GLY A 157 11.42 -11.10 18.81
C GLY A 157 12.35 -12.12 18.14
N GLU A 158 12.82 -11.85 16.92
CA GLU A 158 13.76 -12.72 16.22
C GLU A 158 15.13 -12.78 16.92
N LEU A 159 15.59 -11.69 17.49
CA LEU A 159 16.83 -11.66 18.30
C LEU A 159 16.77 -12.51 19.58
N ARG A 160 15.59 -12.93 20.02
CA ARG A 160 15.43 -13.89 21.15
C ARG A 160 15.73 -15.33 20.76
N THR A 161 15.82 -15.59 19.47
CA THR A 161 16.20 -16.90 18.93
C THR A 161 17.73 -17.03 18.81
N SER A 162 18.21 -18.07 18.14
CA SER A 162 19.61 -18.20 17.74
C SER A 162 19.93 -17.48 16.44
N SER A 163 18.95 -16.82 15.80
CA SER A 163 19.13 -16.05 14.57
C SER A 163 19.98 -14.81 14.83
N ARG A 164 20.78 -14.45 13.82
CA ARG A 164 21.52 -13.18 13.74
C ARG A 164 21.03 -12.43 12.50
N CYS A 165 19.81 -11.90 12.56
CA CYS A 165 19.26 -11.08 11.48
C CYS A 165 19.68 -9.61 11.62
N GLY A 166 19.80 -8.91 10.51
CA GLY A 166 19.82 -7.46 10.46
C GLY A 166 18.41 -6.87 10.54
N ARG A 167 18.29 -5.56 10.63
CA ARG A 167 17.00 -4.84 10.67
C ARG A 167 16.30 -4.75 9.31
N LEU A 168 17.04 -5.04 8.24
CA LEU A 168 16.53 -5.02 6.86
C LEU A 168 15.51 -6.14 6.59
N ASP A 169 15.65 -7.27 7.27
CA ASP A 169 14.84 -8.47 7.00
C ASP A 169 13.36 -8.25 7.27
N GLN A 170 13.01 -7.52 8.32
CA GLN A 170 11.63 -7.25 8.72
C GLN A 170 10.98 -6.12 7.90
N ALA A 171 11.68 -5.54 6.91
CA ALA A 171 11.09 -4.56 5.97
C ALA A 171 9.90 -5.10 5.15
N CYS A 172 9.71 -6.42 5.11
CA CYS A 172 8.48 -7.04 4.59
C CYS A 172 7.19 -6.50 5.24
N ALA A 173 7.28 -5.91 6.43
CA ALA A 173 6.17 -5.25 7.10
C ALA A 173 5.53 -4.13 6.25
N PHE A 174 6.32 -3.47 5.39
CA PHE A 174 5.88 -2.35 4.56
C PHE A 174 5.16 -2.76 3.25
N GLY A 175 4.99 -4.06 3.00
CA GLY A 175 4.25 -4.57 1.85
C GLY A 175 5.05 -4.55 0.53
N VAL A 176 4.33 -4.79 -0.59
CA VAL A 176 4.93 -4.95 -1.94
C VAL A 176 5.10 -3.57 -2.60
N LYS A 177 6.03 -2.78 -2.09
CA LYS A 177 6.42 -1.49 -2.66
C LYS A 177 7.88 -1.17 -2.31
N PRO A 178 8.62 -0.46 -3.18
CA PRO A 178 9.98 -0.08 -2.86
C PRO A 178 10.04 1.00 -1.79
N ASN A 179 10.92 0.81 -0.81
CA ASN A 179 11.16 1.75 0.26
C ASN A 179 12.66 2.00 0.39
N LEU A 180 13.05 3.26 0.62
CA LEU A 180 14.35 3.61 1.13
C LEU A 180 14.33 3.44 2.65
N MET A 181 15.28 2.70 3.17
CA MET A 181 15.56 2.61 4.60
C MET A 181 16.92 3.21 4.88
N THR A 182 17.01 4.08 5.88
CA THR A 182 18.28 4.63 6.36
C THR A 182 18.52 4.17 7.79
N PHE A 183 19.80 3.89 8.10
CA PHE A 183 20.23 3.34 9.38
C PHE A 183 21.32 4.24 9.96
N ASP A 184 20.98 5.05 10.97
CA ASP A 184 21.92 5.92 11.67
C ASP A 184 21.98 5.52 13.15
N GLY A 185 22.90 4.62 13.46
CA GLY A 185 22.97 4.02 14.78
C GLY A 185 21.70 3.23 15.10
N ASP A 186 20.97 3.67 16.13
CA ASP A 186 19.71 3.07 16.53
C ASP A 186 18.49 3.63 15.77
N GLU A 187 18.65 4.76 15.08
CA GLU A 187 17.59 5.40 14.33
C GLU A 187 17.37 4.71 12.97
N ILE A 188 16.10 4.50 12.64
CA ILE A 188 15.68 3.97 11.34
C ILE A 188 14.63 4.92 10.77
N GLU A 189 14.89 5.39 9.56
CA GLU A 189 13.89 6.11 8.78
C GLU A 189 13.47 5.26 7.58
N VAL A 190 12.17 5.25 7.27
CA VAL A 190 11.62 4.54 6.12
C VAL A 190 10.81 5.50 5.26
N ARG A 191 11.15 5.57 3.98
CA ARG A 191 10.47 6.41 3.00
C ARG A 191 10.09 5.60 1.77
N SER A 192 8.83 5.61 1.38
CA SER A 192 8.37 4.96 0.14
C SER A 192 8.96 5.64 -1.08
N LEU A 193 9.32 4.84 -2.08
CA LEU A 193 9.86 5.29 -3.36
C LEU A 193 8.85 5.07 -4.48
N ASN A 194 8.83 6.01 -5.43
CA ASN A 194 8.00 5.91 -6.61
C ASN A 194 8.86 5.54 -7.82
N VAL A 195 8.32 4.68 -8.68
CA VAL A 195 8.91 4.35 -9.97
C VAL A 195 8.09 4.99 -11.09
N LYS A 196 8.73 5.52 -12.13
CA LYS A 196 8.03 6.22 -13.22
C LYS A 196 7.53 5.29 -14.32
N LYS A 197 8.17 4.14 -14.48
CA LYS A 197 7.80 3.10 -15.46
C LYS A 197 7.82 1.74 -14.79
N HIS A 198 7.18 0.75 -15.43
CA HIS A 198 7.32 -0.63 -14.98
C HIS A 198 8.78 -1.06 -14.97
N LEU A 199 9.23 -1.66 -13.87
CA LEU A 199 10.53 -2.27 -13.74
C LEU A 199 10.34 -3.77 -13.49
N TYR A 200 10.89 -4.57 -14.39
CA TYR A 200 10.69 -6.02 -14.46
C TYR A 200 11.83 -6.75 -13.77
N TRP A 201 11.72 -6.98 -12.46
CA TRP A 201 12.71 -7.70 -11.69
C TRP A 201 12.52 -9.21 -11.79
N VAL A 202 13.63 -9.94 -11.90
CA VAL A 202 13.68 -11.39 -11.69
C VAL A 202 14.69 -11.66 -10.57
N PHE A 203 14.32 -12.49 -9.62
CA PHE A 203 15.23 -12.96 -8.59
C PHE A 203 15.15 -14.48 -8.50
N ALA A 204 16.26 -15.12 -8.19
CA ALA A 204 16.32 -16.57 -8.14
C ALA A 204 17.21 -17.08 -6.99
N ASP A 205 16.76 -18.13 -6.33
CA ASP A 205 17.57 -18.97 -5.47
C ASP A 205 18.43 -19.87 -6.36
N LEU A 206 19.74 -19.75 -6.21
CA LEU A 206 20.72 -20.54 -6.96
C LEU A 206 20.76 -22.02 -6.53
N CYS A 207 20.05 -22.38 -5.46
CA CYS A 207 20.02 -23.72 -4.87
C CYS A 207 21.45 -24.27 -4.59
N ALA A 208 22.34 -23.40 -4.09
CA ALA A 208 23.70 -23.75 -3.70
C ALA A 208 23.92 -23.52 -2.20
N GLU A 209 24.93 -24.17 -1.65
CA GLU A 209 25.28 -24.01 -0.24
C GLU A 209 25.83 -22.61 0.03
N LYS A 210 25.44 -22.03 1.17
CA LYS A 210 25.82 -20.70 1.61
C LYS A 210 25.97 -20.66 3.12
N ASP A 211 27.11 -20.15 3.60
CA ASP A 211 27.34 -19.95 5.02
C ASP A 211 27.18 -18.48 5.43
N THR A 212 25.92 -18.07 5.63
CA THR A 212 25.58 -16.71 6.06
C THR A 212 26.20 -16.33 7.40
N ILE A 213 26.34 -17.31 8.33
CA ILE A 213 26.92 -17.05 9.66
C ILE A 213 28.39 -16.68 9.52
N LYS A 214 29.13 -17.44 8.70
CA LYS A 214 30.54 -17.17 8.43
C LYS A 214 30.71 -15.81 7.73
N ILE A 215 29.93 -15.52 6.70
CA ILE A 215 29.96 -14.23 5.98
C ILE A 215 29.83 -13.09 6.97
N LEU A 216 28.73 -13.06 7.73
CA LEU A 216 28.47 -11.98 8.70
C LEU A 216 29.53 -11.91 9.79
N SER A 217 30.03 -13.05 10.26
CA SER A 217 31.11 -13.09 11.26
C SER A 217 32.41 -12.52 10.73
N ASP A 218 32.73 -12.78 9.46
CA ASP A 218 33.99 -12.30 8.86
C ASP A 218 33.91 -10.78 8.60
N LEU A 219 32.81 -10.30 7.99
CA LEU A 219 32.62 -8.87 7.71
C LEU A 219 32.59 -8.02 8.98
N ASN A 220 31.95 -8.48 10.04
CA ASN A 220 31.87 -7.73 11.31
C ASN A 220 33.24 -7.55 12.00
N LYS A 221 34.32 -8.25 11.57
CA LYS A 221 35.66 -8.08 12.16
C LYS A 221 36.29 -6.72 11.86
N ALA A 222 35.91 -6.09 10.74
CA ALA A 222 36.37 -4.76 10.37
C ALA A 222 35.68 -3.63 11.19
N TYR A 223 34.59 -3.94 11.87
CA TYR A 223 33.78 -2.97 12.61
C TYR A 223 33.97 -3.08 14.12
N PRO A 224 33.84 -1.96 14.91
CA PRO A 224 33.57 -0.58 14.44
C PRO A 224 34.82 0.22 14.04
N PHE A 225 36.05 -0.31 14.22
CA PHE A 225 37.30 0.40 14.00
C PHE A 225 38.17 -0.34 12.99
N PRO A 226 38.31 0.16 11.74
CA PRO A 226 39.10 -0.49 10.71
C PRO A 226 40.57 -0.43 11.07
N THR A 227 41.26 -1.57 10.95
CA THR A 227 42.70 -1.70 11.30
C THR A 227 43.61 -1.86 10.08
N THR A 228 43.09 -2.42 8.99
CA THR A 228 43.79 -2.69 7.74
C THR A 228 43.26 -1.85 6.59
N ASP A 229 43.98 -1.83 5.46
CA ASP A 229 43.48 -1.19 4.23
C ASP A 229 42.23 -1.92 3.68
N ALA A 230 42.19 -3.24 3.86
CA ALA A 230 41.00 -4.04 3.48
C ALA A 230 39.77 -3.67 4.33
N ASP A 231 39.94 -3.50 5.66
CA ASP A 231 38.86 -3.05 6.54
C ASP A 231 38.34 -1.66 6.12
N ARG A 232 39.26 -0.74 5.77
CA ARG A 232 38.89 0.61 5.28
C ARG A 232 38.13 0.55 3.96
N ALA A 233 38.57 -0.35 3.05
CA ALA A 233 37.86 -0.54 1.78
C ALA A 233 36.46 -1.11 1.96
N GLU A 234 36.24 -2.02 2.91
CA GLU A 234 34.92 -2.51 3.28
C GLU A 234 34.05 -1.40 3.86
N HIS A 235 34.58 -0.58 4.80
CA HIS A 235 33.88 0.58 5.36
C HIS A 235 33.47 1.59 4.29
N GLU A 236 34.33 1.87 3.31
CA GLU A 236 34.04 2.75 2.18
C GLU A 236 32.91 2.17 1.31
N ALA A 237 32.99 0.87 0.97
CA ALA A 237 32.03 0.17 0.14
C ALA A 237 30.63 0.12 0.76
N LEU A 238 30.54 -0.26 2.05
CA LEU A 238 29.27 -0.33 2.79
C LEU A 238 28.79 1.04 3.30
N GLY A 239 29.61 2.08 3.16
CA GLY A 239 29.33 3.45 3.57
C GLY A 239 29.11 4.38 2.38
N GLN A 240 30.13 5.20 2.07
CA GLN A 240 30.01 6.29 1.08
C GLN A 240 29.68 5.80 -0.32
N ASP A 241 30.34 4.74 -0.80
CA ASP A 241 30.08 4.19 -2.14
C ASP A 241 28.64 3.68 -2.25
N ASN A 242 28.13 3.02 -1.18
CA ASN A 242 26.75 2.55 -1.15
C ASN A 242 25.75 3.71 -1.16
N LEU A 243 26.00 4.80 -0.43
CA LEU A 243 25.13 5.98 -0.44
C LEU A 243 25.01 6.56 -1.86
N GLU A 244 26.14 6.66 -2.59
CA GLU A 244 26.16 7.13 -3.98
C GLU A 244 25.37 6.20 -4.93
N ILE A 245 25.50 4.88 -4.75
CA ILE A 245 24.76 3.87 -5.52
C ILE A 245 23.26 3.98 -5.23
N VAL A 246 22.87 4.08 -3.96
CA VAL A 246 21.46 4.19 -3.56
C VAL A 246 20.83 5.48 -4.10
N ASP A 247 21.50 6.62 -4.00
CA ASP A 247 21.02 7.90 -4.53
C ASP A 247 20.82 7.85 -6.06
N ARG A 248 21.77 7.25 -6.79
CA ARG A 248 21.65 7.04 -8.24
C ARG A 248 20.51 6.08 -8.58
N ALA A 249 20.32 5.01 -7.80
CA ALA A 249 19.22 4.07 -8.00
C ALA A 249 17.87 4.77 -7.82
N ILE A 250 17.69 5.57 -6.76
CA ILE A 250 16.46 6.36 -6.52
C ILE A 250 16.19 7.29 -7.71
N LYS A 251 17.21 7.99 -8.20
CA LYS A 251 17.10 8.87 -9.36
C LYS A 251 16.62 8.12 -10.61
N TYR A 252 17.28 6.99 -10.95
CA TYR A 252 16.93 6.22 -12.15
C TYR A 252 15.54 5.59 -12.04
N MET A 253 15.13 5.14 -10.84
CA MET A 253 13.75 4.68 -10.60
C MET A 253 12.72 5.80 -10.81
N ALA A 254 13.00 7.01 -10.30
CA ALA A 254 12.13 8.18 -10.46
C ALA A 254 12.07 8.70 -11.90
N GLU A 255 13.13 8.55 -12.69
CA GLU A 255 13.22 8.91 -14.10
C GLU A 255 12.65 7.81 -15.02
N GLY A 256 12.55 6.56 -14.52
CA GLY A 256 12.14 5.39 -15.29
C GLY A 256 13.21 4.91 -16.27
N ASP A 257 14.49 5.15 -15.94
CA ASP A 257 15.66 4.70 -16.73
C ASP A 257 16.09 3.30 -16.29
N ALA A 258 15.40 2.29 -16.80
CA ALA A 258 15.67 0.90 -16.46
C ALA A 258 17.08 0.44 -16.93
N GLU A 259 17.56 0.98 -18.06
CA GLU A 259 18.89 0.62 -18.57
C GLU A 259 20.01 1.14 -17.67
N ALA A 260 19.94 2.41 -17.24
CA ALA A 260 20.91 2.97 -16.29
C ALA A 260 20.84 2.25 -14.93
N LEU A 261 19.64 1.89 -14.48
CA LEU A 261 19.44 1.14 -13.24
C LEU A 261 20.06 -0.26 -13.31
N GLY A 262 19.89 -0.98 -14.42
CA GLY A 262 20.49 -2.30 -14.63
C GLY A 262 22.03 -2.24 -14.69
N ARG A 263 22.59 -1.24 -15.39
CA ARG A 263 24.05 -1.00 -15.38
C ARG A 263 24.55 -0.71 -13.96
N LEU A 264 23.78 0.04 -13.17
CA LEU A 264 24.11 0.32 -11.78
C LEU A 264 24.11 -0.95 -10.90
N MET A 265 23.23 -1.92 -11.17
CA MET A 265 23.27 -3.23 -10.49
C MET A 265 24.59 -3.95 -10.75
N THR A 266 25.06 -3.97 -12.00
CA THR A 266 26.34 -4.59 -12.37
C THR A 266 27.54 -3.86 -11.76
N GLU A 267 27.48 -2.52 -11.69
CA GLU A 267 28.49 -1.69 -11.01
C GLU A 267 28.54 -1.98 -9.51
N ALA A 268 27.37 -2.10 -8.85
CA ALA A 268 27.29 -2.42 -7.43
C ALA A 268 27.89 -3.82 -7.12
N GLU A 269 27.63 -4.81 -7.97
CA GLU A 269 28.24 -6.14 -7.83
C GLU A 269 29.75 -6.07 -7.97
N ALA A 270 30.28 -5.39 -8.99
CA ALA A 270 31.70 -5.25 -9.20
C ALA A 270 32.41 -4.53 -8.03
N LEU A 271 31.73 -3.53 -7.43
CA LEU A 271 32.25 -2.85 -6.24
C LEU A 271 32.29 -3.80 -5.02
N PHE A 272 31.23 -4.58 -4.84
CA PHE A 272 31.12 -5.57 -3.77
C PHE A 272 32.23 -6.63 -3.90
N ASP A 273 32.45 -7.17 -5.11
CA ASP A 273 33.47 -8.13 -5.40
C ASP A 273 34.91 -7.59 -5.14
N ALA A 274 35.11 -6.31 -5.45
CA ALA A 274 36.42 -5.69 -5.28
C ALA A 274 36.79 -5.35 -3.83
N LYS A 275 35.80 -4.86 -3.04
CA LYS A 275 36.05 -4.28 -1.71
C LYS A 275 35.52 -5.12 -0.55
N VAL A 276 34.43 -5.88 -0.73
CA VAL A 276 33.77 -6.61 0.35
C VAL A 276 34.01 -8.12 0.27
N ALA A 277 33.92 -8.72 -0.92
CA ALA A 277 34.11 -10.16 -1.08
C ALA A 277 35.45 -10.68 -0.58
N PRO A 278 36.60 -9.95 -0.68
CA PRO A 278 37.85 -10.39 -0.15
C PRO A 278 37.89 -10.62 1.38
N MET A 279 36.93 -10.03 2.11
CA MET A 279 36.86 -10.14 3.57
C MET A 279 36.39 -11.53 4.06
N SER A 280 35.76 -12.34 3.20
CA SER A 280 35.30 -13.68 3.56
C SER A 280 35.47 -14.68 2.41
N SER A 281 36.09 -15.82 2.69
CA SER A 281 36.17 -16.92 1.71
C SER A 281 34.79 -17.51 1.35
N ALA A 282 33.76 -17.27 2.15
CA ALA A 282 32.39 -17.69 1.87
C ALA A 282 31.65 -16.75 0.88
N LEU A 283 32.29 -15.63 0.51
CA LEU A 283 31.84 -14.72 -0.54
C LEU A 283 32.43 -15.04 -1.91
N TRP A 284 33.30 -16.03 -2.01
CA TRP A 284 33.70 -16.55 -3.31
C TRP A 284 32.50 -17.25 -3.96
N SER A 285 31.95 -16.65 -5.01
CA SER A 285 30.63 -16.96 -5.55
C SER A 285 30.68 -17.45 -7.00
N PRO A 286 31.29 -18.63 -7.30
CA PRO A 286 31.52 -19.10 -8.66
C PRO A 286 30.20 -19.35 -9.40
N LYS A 287 29.13 -19.83 -8.71
CA LYS A 287 27.84 -20.07 -9.31
C LYS A 287 27.12 -18.76 -9.63
N LEU A 288 27.13 -17.80 -8.71
CA LEU A 288 26.57 -16.46 -8.94
C LEU A 288 27.21 -15.82 -10.18
N HIS A 289 28.54 -15.77 -10.24
CA HIS A 289 29.27 -15.17 -11.37
C HIS A 289 29.03 -15.91 -12.68
N SER A 290 28.91 -17.25 -12.65
CA SER A 290 28.54 -18.04 -13.83
C SER A 290 27.18 -17.66 -14.38
N VAL A 291 26.19 -17.41 -13.51
CA VAL A 291 24.84 -17.01 -13.91
C VAL A 291 24.80 -15.55 -14.36
N LEU A 292 25.52 -14.65 -13.68
CA LEU A 292 25.62 -13.24 -14.06
C LEU A 292 26.29 -13.04 -15.42
N GLN A 293 27.21 -13.94 -15.81
CA GLN A 293 27.95 -13.87 -17.07
C GLN A 293 27.37 -14.77 -18.17
N ASP A 294 26.25 -15.45 -17.94
CA ASP A 294 25.63 -16.35 -18.90
C ASP A 294 25.23 -15.59 -20.18
N PRO A 295 25.78 -15.96 -21.36
CA PRO A 295 25.52 -15.28 -22.62
C PRO A 295 24.06 -15.38 -23.09
N HIS A 296 23.27 -16.35 -22.58
CA HIS A 296 21.86 -16.46 -22.91
C HIS A 296 21.00 -15.49 -22.06
N ILE A 297 21.48 -15.08 -20.88
CA ILE A 297 20.79 -14.14 -20.00
C ILE A 297 21.00 -12.69 -20.46
N GLN A 298 22.22 -12.36 -20.92
CA GLN A 298 22.60 -10.98 -21.26
C GLN A 298 21.64 -10.26 -22.23
N PRO A 299 21.08 -10.90 -23.27
CA PRO A 299 20.13 -10.24 -24.16
C PRO A 299 18.81 -9.86 -23.51
N MET A 300 18.41 -10.56 -22.43
CA MET A 300 17.12 -10.38 -21.75
C MET A 300 17.17 -9.36 -20.63
N VAL A 301 18.38 -8.93 -20.18
CA VAL A 301 18.52 -8.09 -18.99
C VAL A 301 19.26 -6.79 -19.27
N TRP A 302 19.02 -5.79 -18.44
CA TRP A 302 19.81 -4.56 -18.36
C TRP A 302 21.02 -4.71 -17.43
N GLY A 303 20.96 -5.64 -16.47
CA GLY A 303 22.01 -5.95 -15.52
C GLY A 303 21.52 -6.85 -14.40
N GLY A 304 22.44 -7.24 -13.53
CA GLY A 304 22.14 -8.12 -12.39
C GLY A 304 23.21 -8.05 -11.30
N LYS A 305 22.88 -8.61 -10.13
CA LYS A 305 23.76 -8.66 -8.95
C LYS A 305 23.33 -9.77 -7.97
N GLY A 306 24.16 -10.07 -7.01
CA GLY A 306 23.82 -10.89 -5.86
C GLY A 306 22.75 -10.27 -4.95
N VAL A 307 22.20 -11.06 -4.03
CA VAL A 307 21.11 -10.66 -3.12
C VAL A 307 21.41 -11.06 -1.68
N GLY A 308 21.03 -10.20 -0.75
CA GLY A 308 21.09 -10.44 0.68
C GLY A 308 22.55 -10.52 1.18
N SER A 309 22.95 -11.61 1.85
CA SER A 309 24.34 -11.75 2.30
C SER A 309 25.32 -12.13 1.18
N HIS A 310 24.91 -12.07 -0.08
CA HIS A 310 25.70 -12.51 -1.24
C HIS A 310 26.16 -13.99 -1.17
N GLY A 311 27.29 -14.34 -1.71
CA GLY A 311 27.69 -15.74 -1.89
C GLY A 311 26.87 -16.42 -3.00
N ASP A 312 26.96 -17.74 -3.11
CA ASP A 312 26.20 -18.52 -4.10
C ASP A 312 24.71 -18.73 -3.72
N GLY A 313 24.11 -17.83 -2.90
CA GLY A 313 22.75 -17.97 -2.42
C GLY A 313 21.68 -17.59 -3.44
N SER A 314 21.68 -16.34 -3.85
CA SER A 314 20.62 -15.81 -4.72
C SER A 314 21.13 -14.73 -5.65
N VAL A 315 20.48 -14.58 -6.80
CA VAL A 315 20.76 -13.60 -7.84
C VAL A 315 19.52 -12.78 -8.14
N GLN A 316 19.70 -11.55 -8.58
CA GLN A 316 18.63 -10.71 -9.12
C GLN A 316 19.04 -10.04 -10.42
N PHE A 317 18.06 -9.83 -11.30
CA PHE A 317 18.23 -9.20 -12.60
C PHE A 317 17.12 -8.17 -12.83
N LEU A 318 17.42 -7.16 -13.62
CA LEU A 318 16.44 -6.25 -14.19
C LEU A 318 16.22 -6.62 -15.67
N ALA A 319 15.13 -7.26 -15.98
CA ALA A 319 14.75 -7.64 -17.33
C ALA A 319 14.36 -6.43 -18.18
N ARG A 320 14.56 -6.52 -19.51
CA ARG A 320 14.29 -5.41 -20.45
C ARG A 320 12.80 -5.20 -20.69
N SER A 321 12.01 -6.27 -20.62
CA SER A 321 10.57 -6.24 -20.88
C SER A 321 9.84 -7.30 -20.02
N ALA A 322 8.51 -7.25 -20.01
CA ALA A 322 7.69 -8.29 -19.37
C ALA A 322 7.88 -9.66 -20.01
N GLU A 323 8.11 -9.70 -21.34
CA GLU A 323 8.38 -10.94 -22.06
C GLU A 323 9.74 -11.52 -21.69
N ASP A 324 10.79 -10.69 -21.68
CA ASP A 324 12.12 -11.11 -21.23
C ASP A 324 12.11 -11.57 -19.77
N GLN A 325 11.32 -10.91 -18.90
CA GLN A 325 11.14 -11.32 -17.51
C GLN A 325 10.64 -12.76 -17.40
N LYS A 326 9.60 -13.09 -18.19
CA LYS A 326 9.02 -14.43 -18.20
C LYS A 326 10.01 -15.45 -18.77
N GLN A 327 10.62 -15.15 -19.90
CA GLN A 327 11.61 -16.04 -20.53
C GLN A 327 12.79 -16.31 -19.61
N LEU A 328 13.26 -15.29 -18.89
CA LEU A 328 14.36 -15.43 -17.92
C LEU A 328 13.99 -16.35 -16.75
N VAL A 329 12.77 -16.20 -16.22
CA VAL A 329 12.27 -17.08 -15.13
C VAL A 329 12.20 -18.53 -15.61
N ASP A 330 11.63 -18.77 -16.79
CA ASP A 330 11.55 -20.12 -17.37
C ASP A 330 12.96 -20.72 -17.57
N TYR A 331 13.89 -19.93 -18.15
CA TYR A 331 15.27 -20.34 -18.39
C TYR A 331 16.03 -20.72 -17.12
N LEU A 332 15.87 -19.94 -16.04
CA LEU A 332 16.53 -20.20 -14.75
C LEU A 332 15.95 -21.46 -14.09
N ASN A 333 14.62 -21.61 -14.14
CA ASN A 333 13.92 -22.78 -13.58
C ASN A 333 14.32 -24.08 -14.29
N GLU A 334 14.45 -24.09 -15.63
CA GLU A 334 14.92 -25.24 -16.40
C GLU A 334 16.34 -25.70 -16.01
N ARG A 335 17.14 -24.81 -15.43
CA ARG A 335 18.49 -25.09 -14.92
C ARG A 335 18.55 -25.45 -13.45
N GLY A 336 17.40 -25.74 -12.84
CA GLY A 336 17.29 -26.22 -11.47
C GLY A 336 17.42 -25.13 -10.41
N MET A 337 17.34 -23.85 -10.78
CA MET A 337 17.18 -22.72 -9.87
C MET A 337 15.70 -22.50 -9.53
N LYS A 338 15.41 -21.66 -8.55
CA LYS A 338 14.01 -21.29 -8.23
C LYS A 338 13.85 -19.79 -8.49
N ALA A 339 13.34 -19.45 -9.65
CA ALA A 339 13.21 -18.08 -10.10
C ALA A 339 11.76 -17.54 -9.94
N TYR A 340 11.65 -16.25 -9.65
CA TYR A 340 10.41 -15.55 -9.40
C TYR A 340 10.40 -14.19 -10.08
N MET A 341 9.22 -13.72 -10.45
CA MET A 341 9.00 -12.37 -10.98
C MET A 341 8.64 -11.39 -9.85
N LEU A 342 9.09 -10.15 -10.02
CA LEU A 342 8.61 -8.99 -9.28
C LEU A 342 8.49 -7.82 -10.26
N THR A 343 7.32 -7.24 -10.39
CA THR A 343 7.12 -6.07 -11.24
C THR A 343 6.81 -4.86 -10.36
N LEU A 344 7.76 -3.91 -10.29
CA LEU A 344 7.49 -2.62 -9.67
C LEU A 344 6.69 -1.76 -10.65
N LYS A 345 5.48 -1.37 -10.21
CA LYS A 345 4.55 -0.61 -11.03
C LYS A 345 4.72 0.89 -10.79
N PRO A 346 4.60 1.73 -11.82
CA PRO A 346 4.63 3.18 -11.64
C PRO A 346 3.43 3.64 -10.81
N VAL A 347 3.65 4.71 -10.05
CA VAL A 347 2.53 5.46 -9.48
C VAL A 347 1.86 6.22 -10.62
N HIS A 348 0.63 5.86 -10.94
CA HIS A 348 -0.15 6.60 -11.91
C HIS A 348 -0.71 7.86 -11.27
N THR A 349 -0.47 9.02 -11.88
CA THR A 349 -1.18 10.25 -11.52
C THR A 349 -2.67 10.04 -11.78
N VAL A 350 -3.51 10.38 -10.81
CA VAL A 350 -4.97 10.26 -10.95
C VAL A 350 -5.47 11.33 -11.90
N ARG A 351 -5.84 10.95 -13.13
CA ARG A 351 -6.30 11.87 -14.20
C ARG A 351 -7.78 11.76 -14.49
N ARG A 352 -8.44 10.71 -13.97
CA ARG A 352 -9.85 10.42 -14.22
C ARG A 352 -10.64 10.42 -12.94
N ALA A 353 -11.91 10.85 -13.06
CA ALA A 353 -12.85 10.79 -11.97
C ALA A 353 -14.18 10.15 -12.39
N ILE A 354 -14.87 9.57 -11.41
CA ILE A 354 -16.21 8.98 -11.57
C ILE A 354 -17.13 9.65 -10.56
N ILE A 355 -18.29 10.08 -11.01
CA ILE A 355 -19.37 10.60 -10.14
C ILE A 355 -20.66 9.83 -10.45
N PRO A 356 -21.08 8.89 -9.59
CA PRO A 356 -22.38 8.25 -9.71
C PRO A 356 -23.51 9.22 -9.36
N VAL A 357 -24.39 9.49 -10.31
CA VAL A 357 -25.55 10.39 -10.18
C VAL A 357 -26.87 9.71 -10.61
N ALA A 358 -26.90 8.38 -10.64
CA ALA A 358 -28.07 7.57 -11.01
C ALA A 358 -29.17 7.51 -9.95
N GLY A 359 -28.96 8.11 -8.75
CA GLY A 359 -29.90 8.05 -7.63
C GLY A 359 -31.16 8.91 -7.82
N PHE A 360 -32.34 8.40 -7.44
CA PHE A 360 -33.63 9.11 -7.58
C PHE A 360 -33.81 10.28 -6.61
N GLY A 361 -33.02 10.40 -5.55
CA GLY A 361 -33.18 11.47 -4.56
C GLY A 361 -34.51 11.41 -3.79
N THR A 362 -35.03 10.23 -3.50
CA THR A 362 -36.33 10.01 -2.88
C THR A 362 -36.55 10.74 -1.55
N ARG A 363 -35.45 10.89 -0.77
CA ARG A 363 -35.47 11.62 0.52
C ARG A 363 -35.71 13.12 0.38
N LEU A 364 -35.53 13.69 -0.82
CA LEU A 364 -35.76 15.11 -1.14
C LEU A 364 -37.03 15.34 -1.94
N TYR A 365 -37.88 14.30 -2.10
CA TYR A 365 -39.19 14.47 -2.71
C TYR A 365 -40.06 15.43 -1.85
N PRO A 366 -40.85 16.37 -2.44
CA PRO A 366 -41.19 16.46 -3.86
C PRO A 366 -40.26 17.31 -4.74
N ALA A 367 -39.22 17.95 -4.19
CA ALA A 367 -38.34 18.82 -4.97
C ALA A 367 -37.66 18.07 -6.12
N THR A 368 -37.28 16.81 -5.89
CA THR A 368 -36.61 15.96 -6.90
C THR A 368 -37.53 15.53 -8.06
N ARG A 369 -38.84 15.81 -8.00
CA ARG A 369 -39.73 15.67 -9.15
C ARG A 369 -39.49 16.75 -10.20
N ALA A 370 -39.12 17.96 -9.75
CA ALA A 370 -38.92 19.11 -10.64
C ALA A 370 -37.48 19.21 -11.13
N LEU A 371 -36.51 18.87 -10.29
CA LEU A 371 -35.09 19.02 -10.57
C LEU A 371 -34.30 17.88 -9.91
N LYS A 372 -33.37 17.27 -10.64
CA LYS A 372 -32.46 16.29 -10.04
C LYS A 372 -31.63 16.93 -8.91
N LYS A 373 -31.35 16.16 -7.85
CA LYS A 373 -30.65 16.64 -6.64
C LYS A 373 -29.29 17.28 -6.94
N ASP A 374 -28.58 16.74 -7.92
CA ASP A 374 -27.26 17.19 -8.37
C ASP A 374 -27.33 18.54 -9.13
N PHE A 375 -28.51 18.99 -9.53
CA PHE A 375 -28.75 20.33 -10.07
C PHE A 375 -29.33 21.32 -9.05
N PHE A 376 -29.45 20.95 -7.79
CA PHE A 376 -29.90 21.89 -6.77
C PHE A 376 -28.95 23.07 -6.65
N PRO A 377 -29.47 24.32 -6.63
CA PRO A 377 -28.65 25.52 -6.57
C PRO A 377 -28.09 25.75 -5.16
N ILE A 378 -26.79 25.95 -5.07
CA ILE A 378 -26.08 26.22 -3.81
C ILE A 378 -25.39 27.58 -3.89
N PRO A 379 -25.65 28.50 -2.93
CA PRO A 379 -24.88 29.72 -2.79
C PRO A 379 -23.43 29.40 -2.46
N CYS A 380 -22.49 29.96 -3.23
CA CYS A 380 -21.05 29.74 -3.09
C CYS A 380 -20.36 30.92 -2.39
N PRO A 381 -19.13 30.72 -1.82
CA PRO A 381 -18.40 31.77 -1.11
C PRO A 381 -18.06 33.01 -1.95
N ASP A 382 -17.99 32.87 -3.27
CA ASP A 382 -17.73 33.97 -4.23
C ASP A 382 -19.00 34.76 -4.61
N GLY A 383 -20.14 34.45 -3.98
CA GLY A 383 -21.42 35.12 -4.22
C GLY A 383 -22.23 34.57 -5.40
N LEU A 384 -21.69 33.62 -6.16
CA LEU A 384 -22.42 32.96 -7.24
C LEU A 384 -23.29 31.83 -6.70
N VAL A 385 -24.31 31.45 -7.45
CA VAL A 385 -25.14 30.27 -7.16
C VAL A 385 -24.86 29.22 -8.23
N ARG A 386 -24.37 28.06 -7.81
CA ARG A 386 -24.02 26.95 -8.71
C ARG A 386 -24.84 25.72 -8.42
N PRO A 387 -25.18 24.92 -9.44
CA PRO A 387 -25.69 23.59 -9.19
C PRO A 387 -24.60 22.71 -8.55
N VAL A 388 -25.01 21.79 -7.70
CA VAL A 388 -24.14 20.84 -6.98
C VAL A 388 -23.13 20.18 -7.90
N ILE A 389 -23.61 19.67 -9.04
CA ILE A 389 -22.75 18.98 -10.00
C ILE A 389 -21.63 19.88 -10.54
N LEU A 390 -21.90 21.15 -10.77
CA LEU A 390 -20.86 22.09 -11.23
C LEU A 390 -19.78 22.31 -10.16
N ILE A 391 -20.18 22.41 -8.88
CA ILE A 391 -19.24 22.53 -7.76
C ILE A 391 -18.30 21.32 -7.71
N LEU A 392 -18.85 20.11 -7.86
CA LEU A 392 -18.06 18.87 -7.88
C LEU A 392 -17.12 18.81 -9.08
N LEU A 393 -17.58 19.21 -10.26
CA LEU A 393 -16.74 19.22 -11.47
C LEU A 393 -15.62 20.26 -11.38
N GLU A 394 -15.89 21.44 -10.83
CA GLU A 394 -14.87 22.47 -10.57
C GLU A 394 -13.83 22.00 -9.56
N GLU A 395 -14.23 21.30 -8.49
CA GLU A 395 -13.31 20.67 -7.52
C GLU A 395 -12.33 19.73 -8.23
N LEU A 396 -12.84 18.86 -9.10
CA LEU A 396 -12.04 17.90 -9.86
C LEU A 396 -11.11 18.58 -10.87
N VAL A 397 -11.62 19.53 -11.66
CA VAL A 397 -10.82 20.26 -12.67
C VAL A 397 -9.70 21.06 -12.00
N LYS A 398 -9.97 21.73 -10.88
CA LYS A 398 -8.96 22.44 -10.08
C LYS A 398 -7.92 21.51 -9.46
N SER A 399 -8.25 20.22 -9.33
CA SER A 399 -7.35 19.18 -8.82
C SER A 399 -6.54 18.46 -9.91
N GLY A 400 -6.66 18.89 -11.18
CA GLY A 400 -5.90 18.33 -12.30
C GLY A 400 -6.56 17.14 -13.00
N ILE A 401 -7.83 16.85 -12.72
CA ILE A 401 -8.59 15.80 -13.42
C ILE A 401 -8.89 16.22 -14.86
N GLU A 402 -8.58 15.35 -15.81
CA GLU A 402 -8.68 15.60 -17.25
C GLU A 402 -9.99 15.05 -17.85
N GLU A 403 -10.44 13.88 -17.41
CA GLU A 403 -11.64 13.19 -17.90
C GLU A 403 -12.56 12.83 -16.71
N ILE A 404 -13.86 13.07 -16.84
CA ILE A 404 -14.84 12.82 -15.76
C ILE A 404 -16.01 12.00 -16.30
N CYS A 405 -16.28 10.87 -15.67
CA CYS A 405 -17.39 9.99 -16.02
C CYS A 405 -18.57 10.18 -15.08
N LEU A 406 -19.71 10.57 -15.61
CA LEU A 406 -20.99 10.59 -14.90
C LEU A 406 -21.71 9.25 -15.11
N VAL A 407 -22.05 8.55 -14.02
CA VAL A 407 -22.85 7.32 -14.10
C VAL A 407 -24.30 7.69 -13.91
N LEU A 408 -25.08 7.61 -14.98
CA LEU A 408 -26.49 7.98 -15.04
C LEU A 408 -27.42 6.76 -14.90
N GLY A 409 -28.67 7.00 -14.59
CA GLY A 409 -29.69 5.94 -14.52
C GLY A 409 -30.21 5.52 -15.89
N SER A 410 -30.26 6.44 -16.84
CA SER A 410 -30.74 6.19 -18.20
C SER A 410 -30.19 7.22 -19.20
N GLU A 411 -30.45 6.95 -20.48
CA GLU A 411 -30.03 7.82 -21.58
C GLU A 411 -30.86 9.12 -21.63
N GLU A 412 -32.10 9.08 -21.18
CA GLU A 412 -32.95 10.24 -21.09
C GLU A 412 -32.45 11.25 -20.04
N GLU A 413 -31.86 10.77 -18.95
CA GLU A 413 -31.25 11.63 -17.94
C GLU A 413 -30.07 12.43 -18.48
N ARG A 414 -29.33 11.93 -19.49
CA ARG A 414 -28.19 12.62 -20.11
C ARG A 414 -28.58 13.96 -20.70
N GLN A 415 -29.81 14.10 -21.22
CA GLN A 415 -30.21 15.33 -21.89
C GLN A 415 -30.08 16.56 -21.00
N GLN A 416 -30.39 16.43 -19.70
CA GLN A 416 -30.26 17.54 -18.75
C GLN A 416 -28.82 18.01 -18.58
N TYR A 417 -27.86 17.06 -18.55
CA TYR A 417 -26.42 17.40 -18.48
C TYR A 417 -25.93 17.99 -19.79
N ALA A 418 -26.32 17.43 -20.93
CA ALA A 418 -25.96 17.93 -22.24
C ALA A 418 -26.50 19.36 -22.47
N ASP A 419 -27.75 19.64 -22.06
CA ASP A 419 -28.32 20.98 -22.15
C ASP A 419 -27.57 22.00 -21.29
N TYR A 420 -27.01 21.59 -20.16
CA TYR A 420 -26.28 22.47 -19.26
C TYR A 420 -24.79 22.62 -19.63
N PHE A 421 -24.12 21.54 -20.03
CA PHE A 421 -22.66 21.52 -20.21
C PHE A 421 -22.19 21.51 -21.66
N GLU A 422 -23.03 21.10 -22.62
CA GLU A 422 -22.62 20.91 -24.01
C GLU A 422 -23.29 21.91 -24.97
N ARG A 423 -24.44 22.49 -24.57
CA ARG A 423 -25.20 23.41 -25.40
C ARG A 423 -24.92 24.85 -24.99
N PRO A 424 -24.31 25.68 -25.87
CA PRO A 424 -24.10 27.09 -25.57
C PRO A 424 -25.44 27.84 -25.49
N LEU A 425 -25.47 28.89 -24.68
CA LEU A 425 -26.63 29.78 -24.61
C LEU A 425 -26.89 30.44 -25.98
N PRO A 426 -28.19 30.67 -26.34
CA PRO A 426 -28.52 31.44 -27.54
C PRO A 426 -27.85 32.81 -27.53
N GLU A 427 -27.36 33.28 -28.69
CA GLU A 427 -26.67 34.55 -28.80
C GLU A 427 -27.44 35.73 -28.17
N GLU A 428 -28.76 35.72 -28.31
CA GLU A 428 -29.62 36.75 -27.74
C GLU A 428 -29.56 36.79 -26.20
N HIS A 429 -29.42 35.61 -25.54
CA HIS A 429 -29.26 35.52 -24.09
C HIS A 429 -27.82 35.87 -23.69
N LEU A 430 -26.82 35.39 -24.43
CA LEU A 430 -25.42 35.63 -24.16
C LEU A 430 -25.09 37.16 -24.18
N ARG A 431 -25.69 37.92 -25.14
CA ARG A 431 -25.50 39.37 -25.20
C ARG A 431 -26.10 40.16 -24.03
N LYS A 432 -27.01 39.54 -23.25
CA LYS A 432 -27.59 40.13 -22.03
C LYS A 432 -26.76 39.93 -20.79
N LEU A 433 -25.78 38.99 -20.85
CA LEU A 433 -24.87 38.73 -19.77
C LEU A 433 -23.74 39.76 -19.72
N ASN A 434 -23.27 40.10 -18.52
CA ASN A 434 -22.05 40.88 -18.36
C ASN A 434 -20.81 40.06 -18.77
N PRO A 435 -19.65 40.68 -18.99
CA PRO A 435 -18.45 39.99 -19.46
C PRO A 435 -18.01 38.83 -18.57
N GLU A 436 -18.12 38.97 -17.25
CA GLU A 436 -17.76 37.91 -16.28
C GLU A 436 -18.67 36.69 -16.44
N ALA A 437 -19.98 36.89 -16.63
CA ALA A 437 -20.93 35.82 -16.85
C ALA A 437 -20.74 35.14 -18.22
N GLN A 438 -20.30 35.90 -19.26
CA GLN A 438 -19.94 35.30 -20.55
C GLN A 438 -18.68 34.46 -20.46
N GLU A 439 -17.69 34.88 -19.68
CA GLU A 439 -16.49 34.07 -19.41
C GLU A 439 -16.85 32.79 -18.63
N PHE A 440 -17.80 32.90 -17.67
CA PHE A 440 -18.27 31.77 -16.90
C PHE A 440 -19.05 30.75 -17.77
N GLU A 441 -19.80 31.22 -18.78
CA GLU A 441 -20.43 30.32 -19.77
C GLU A 441 -19.39 29.51 -20.52
N ASN A 442 -18.29 30.12 -20.97
CA ASN A 442 -17.19 29.40 -21.61
C ASN A 442 -16.55 28.37 -20.68
N HIS A 443 -16.43 28.68 -19.39
CA HIS A 443 -15.94 27.77 -18.38
C HIS A 443 -16.85 26.51 -18.22
N ILE A 444 -18.18 26.70 -18.21
CA ILE A 444 -19.12 25.58 -18.17
C ILE A 444 -18.95 24.66 -19.39
N LEU A 445 -18.86 25.25 -20.59
CA LEU A 445 -18.67 24.50 -21.83
C LEU A 445 -17.30 23.77 -21.89
N ASP A 446 -16.26 24.35 -21.31
CA ASP A 446 -14.94 23.72 -21.22
C ASP A 446 -14.96 22.52 -20.25
N ILE A 447 -15.71 22.60 -19.17
CA ILE A 447 -15.97 21.45 -18.30
C ILE A 447 -16.73 20.36 -19.07
N GLY A 448 -17.73 20.76 -19.88
CA GLY A 448 -18.52 19.84 -20.69
C GLY A 448 -17.69 18.95 -21.61
N LYS A 449 -16.60 19.51 -22.19
CA LYS A 449 -15.68 18.75 -23.06
C LYS A 449 -14.94 17.60 -22.36
N ARG A 450 -14.93 17.58 -21.02
CA ARG A 450 -14.28 16.56 -20.20
C ARG A 450 -15.24 15.44 -19.76
N LEU A 451 -16.54 15.60 -20.05
CA LEU A 451 -17.58 14.68 -19.55
C LEU A 451 -17.74 13.46 -20.44
N HIS A 452 -17.81 12.31 -19.79
CA HIS A 452 -18.18 11.02 -20.34
C HIS A 452 -19.40 10.50 -19.61
N TYR A 453 -20.22 9.70 -20.28
CA TYR A 453 -21.46 9.19 -19.71
C TYR A 453 -21.51 7.67 -19.84
N VAL A 454 -21.87 7.00 -18.74
CA VAL A 454 -22.19 5.58 -18.68
C VAL A 454 -23.51 5.38 -17.94
N TYR A 455 -24.16 4.23 -18.13
CA TYR A 455 -25.53 4.03 -17.66
C TYR A 455 -25.64 2.82 -16.74
N GLN A 456 -26.16 3.03 -15.54
CA GLN A 456 -26.58 1.96 -14.65
C GLN A 456 -28.04 1.61 -14.94
N ARG A 457 -28.29 0.77 -15.91
CA ARG A 457 -29.66 0.38 -16.31
C ARG A 457 -30.36 -0.43 -15.23
N GLU A 458 -29.64 -1.32 -14.56
CA GLU A 458 -30.13 -2.09 -13.41
C GLU A 458 -29.58 -1.49 -12.12
N LYS A 459 -30.50 -1.13 -11.20
CA LYS A 459 -30.11 -0.48 -9.94
C LYS A 459 -29.76 -1.53 -8.87
N ARG A 460 -28.60 -2.14 -9.00
CA ARG A 460 -28.08 -3.19 -8.11
C ARG A 460 -27.07 -2.66 -7.07
N GLY A 461 -27.28 -1.45 -6.55
CA GLY A 461 -26.43 -0.87 -5.51
C GLY A 461 -25.31 0.05 -6.02
N PHE A 462 -24.57 0.64 -5.06
CA PHE A 462 -23.55 1.66 -5.35
C PHE A 462 -22.30 1.08 -5.99
N GLY A 463 -21.83 -0.09 -5.54
CA GLY A 463 -20.69 -0.80 -6.17
C GLY A 463 -20.99 -1.15 -7.62
N HIS A 464 -22.23 -1.56 -7.95
CA HIS A 464 -22.65 -1.80 -9.33
C HIS A 464 -22.63 -0.52 -10.18
N ALA A 465 -23.03 0.64 -9.62
CA ALA A 465 -22.92 1.92 -10.32
C ALA A 465 -21.46 2.26 -10.65
N VAL A 466 -20.55 2.11 -9.69
CA VAL A 466 -19.11 2.34 -9.89
C VAL A 466 -18.54 1.41 -10.96
N TYR A 467 -18.95 0.14 -10.94
CA TYR A 467 -18.47 -0.86 -11.93
C TYR A 467 -18.87 -0.52 -13.37
N GLN A 468 -20.00 0.18 -13.62
CA GLN A 468 -20.35 0.61 -14.98
C GLN A 468 -19.27 1.48 -15.63
N ALA A 469 -18.45 2.15 -14.84
CA ALA A 469 -17.36 2.97 -15.32
C ALA A 469 -16.00 2.22 -15.43
N ALA A 470 -15.97 0.89 -15.28
CA ALA A 470 -14.73 0.11 -15.31
C ALA A 470 -13.94 0.27 -16.63
N GLN A 471 -14.63 0.31 -17.78
CA GLN A 471 -13.98 0.54 -19.08
C GLN A 471 -13.41 1.96 -19.19
N PHE A 472 -14.09 2.96 -18.62
CA PHE A 472 -13.59 4.33 -18.57
C PHE A 472 -12.35 4.45 -17.69
N ALA A 473 -12.25 3.69 -16.60
CA ALA A 473 -11.07 3.67 -15.73
C ALA A 473 -9.78 3.19 -16.44
N ARG A 474 -9.89 2.40 -17.51
CA ARG A 474 -8.76 1.93 -18.35
C ARG A 474 -7.64 1.24 -17.55
N ASN A 475 -8.00 0.53 -16.50
CA ASN A 475 -7.07 -0.12 -15.59
C ASN A 475 -6.05 0.87 -14.93
N GLU A 476 -6.49 2.10 -14.68
CA GLU A 476 -5.74 3.14 -13.98
C GLU A 476 -6.48 3.57 -12.70
N PRO A 477 -5.78 4.18 -11.72
CA PRO A 477 -6.44 4.73 -10.54
C PRO A 477 -7.39 5.86 -10.91
N VAL A 478 -8.55 5.89 -10.26
CA VAL A 478 -9.57 6.92 -10.51
C VAL A 478 -10.06 7.54 -9.22
N MET A 479 -10.33 8.84 -9.25
CA MET A 479 -11.04 9.53 -8.18
C MET A 479 -12.51 9.18 -8.25
N LEU A 480 -13.12 8.83 -7.12
CA LEU A 480 -14.57 8.67 -7.00
C LEU A 480 -15.11 9.70 -6.03
N LEU A 481 -16.10 10.47 -6.46
CA LEU A 481 -16.84 11.41 -5.62
C LEU A 481 -18.31 11.00 -5.54
N LEU A 482 -18.94 11.25 -4.38
CA LEU A 482 -20.38 11.10 -4.22
C LEU A 482 -21.11 12.28 -4.88
N GLY A 483 -22.12 12.00 -5.72
CA GLY A 483 -22.84 13.02 -6.51
C GLY A 483 -23.74 13.96 -5.71
N ASP A 484 -23.91 13.72 -4.41
CA ASP A 484 -24.74 14.54 -3.50
C ASP A 484 -23.95 15.11 -2.31
N THR A 485 -22.62 15.17 -2.45
CA THR A 485 -21.73 15.63 -1.37
C THR A 485 -20.75 16.64 -1.94
N ILE A 486 -20.76 17.88 -1.44
CA ILE A 486 -19.80 18.91 -1.82
C ILE A 486 -18.79 19.16 -0.70
N TYR A 487 -17.63 19.67 -1.09
CA TYR A 487 -16.49 19.85 -0.21
C TYR A 487 -16.07 21.31 -0.17
N ARG A 488 -15.62 21.76 0.99
CA ARG A 488 -14.99 23.06 1.16
C ARG A 488 -13.66 22.87 1.83
N SER A 489 -12.59 23.14 1.11
CA SER A 489 -11.24 23.05 1.67
C SER A 489 -11.00 24.17 2.70
N GLU A 490 -10.32 23.82 3.78
CA GLU A 490 -9.79 24.76 4.79
C GLU A 490 -8.30 25.05 4.54
N SER A 491 -7.77 24.63 3.38
CA SER A 491 -6.41 24.90 2.92
C SER A 491 -6.43 25.62 1.57
N ASN A 492 -5.25 25.94 1.04
CA ASN A 492 -5.10 26.51 -0.30
C ASN A 492 -5.22 25.47 -1.44
N LYS A 493 -5.47 24.20 -1.10
CA LYS A 493 -5.61 23.10 -2.07
C LYS A 493 -7.02 22.53 -2.00
N PRO A 494 -7.68 22.23 -3.14
CA PRO A 494 -8.92 21.47 -3.14
C PRO A 494 -8.80 20.14 -2.37
N CYS A 495 -9.89 19.66 -1.81
CA CYS A 495 -9.89 18.37 -1.08
C CYS A 495 -9.48 17.20 -1.98
N ALA A 496 -9.93 17.18 -3.24
CA ALA A 496 -9.55 16.16 -4.20
C ALA A 496 -8.03 16.18 -4.51
N LEU A 497 -7.41 17.38 -4.59
CA LEU A 497 -5.96 17.50 -4.79
C LEU A 497 -5.19 16.96 -3.58
N GLN A 498 -5.66 17.20 -2.34
CA GLN A 498 -5.06 16.63 -1.14
C GLN A 498 -5.04 15.09 -1.21
N MET A 499 -6.14 14.48 -1.68
CA MET A 499 -6.22 13.01 -1.88
C MET A 499 -5.20 12.53 -2.94
N ILE A 500 -5.10 13.23 -4.07
CA ILE A 500 -4.20 12.86 -5.18
C ILE A 500 -2.74 12.91 -4.73
N GLU A 501 -2.34 13.96 -4.01
CA GLU A 501 -0.97 14.09 -3.50
C GLU A 501 -0.60 12.96 -2.52
N GLU A 502 -1.53 12.57 -1.64
CA GLU A 502 -1.27 11.43 -0.73
C GLU A 502 -1.29 10.09 -1.49
N TYR A 503 -2.11 9.96 -2.54
CA TYR A 503 -2.07 8.79 -3.41
C TYR A 503 -0.70 8.66 -4.09
N GLU A 504 -0.16 9.73 -4.64
CA GLU A 504 1.17 9.74 -5.26
C GLU A 504 2.28 9.35 -4.27
N ARG A 505 2.07 9.65 -2.98
CA ARG A 505 3.01 9.32 -1.91
C ARG A 505 2.93 7.86 -1.46
N TYR A 506 1.72 7.30 -1.35
CA TYR A 506 1.50 5.97 -0.77
C TYR A 506 1.20 4.88 -1.79
N ASN A 507 0.73 5.24 -3.00
CA ASN A 507 0.34 4.33 -4.08
C ASN A 507 -0.55 3.18 -3.59
N ALA A 508 -1.59 3.49 -2.85
CA ALA A 508 -2.51 2.52 -2.25
C ALA A 508 -3.96 2.96 -2.44
N LEU A 509 -4.89 2.01 -2.33
CA LEU A 509 -6.31 2.31 -2.22
C LEU A 509 -6.53 3.36 -1.12
N MET A 510 -7.25 4.45 -1.43
CA MET A 510 -7.46 5.54 -0.48
C MET A 510 -8.91 5.90 -0.30
N VAL A 511 -9.25 6.26 0.93
CA VAL A 511 -10.55 6.83 1.29
C VAL A 511 -10.34 8.07 2.15
N SER A 512 -11.08 9.13 1.87
CA SER A 512 -11.11 10.28 2.78
C SER A 512 -11.89 9.93 4.04
N ILE A 513 -11.43 10.43 5.20
CA ILE A 513 -12.03 10.11 6.50
C ILE A 513 -12.33 11.37 7.32
N HIS A 514 -13.35 11.28 8.16
CA HIS A 514 -13.66 12.29 9.18
C HIS A 514 -14.16 11.63 10.47
N SER A 515 -14.00 12.32 11.59
CA SER A 515 -14.50 11.81 12.86
C SER A 515 -16.00 12.04 13.01
N ILE A 516 -16.68 11.03 13.55
CA ILE A 516 -18.11 11.08 13.86
C ILE A 516 -18.36 10.63 15.30
N PRO A 517 -19.47 11.07 15.93
CA PRO A 517 -19.84 10.58 17.26
C PRO A 517 -20.28 9.11 17.22
N LEU A 518 -20.07 8.38 18.33
CA LEU A 518 -20.48 6.98 18.48
C LEU A 518 -21.97 6.73 18.17
N SER A 519 -22.81 7.72 18.44
CA SER A 519 -24.26 7.64 18.15
C SER A 519 -24.61 7.50 16.66
N GLU A 520 -23.68 7.86 15.76
CA GLU A 520 -23.89 7.89 14.31
C GLU A 520 -23.23 6.72 13.57
N VAL A 521 -22.42 5.91 14.25
CA VAL A 521 -21.63 4.82 13.59
C VAL A 521 -22.51 3.80 12.85
N SER A 522 -23.75 3.59 13.29
CA SER A 522 -24.68 2.65 12.64
C SER A 522 -25.22 3.13 11.28
N HIS A 523 -24.89 4.35 10.87
CA HIS A 523 -25.34 4.92 9.59
C HIS A 523 -24.29 4.89 8.50
N TYR A 524 -23.03 4.64 8.84
CA TYR A 524 -21.88 4.78 7.94
C TYR A 524 -20.97 3.55 7.97
N GLY A 525 -20.13 3.41 6.95
CA GLY A 525 -18.97 2.56 7.00
C GLY A 525 -17.92 3.14 7.94
N ILE A 526 -17.50 2.39 8.94
CA ILE A 526 -16.55 2.82 9.98
C ILE A 526 -15.21 2.15 9.75
N LEU A 527 -14.15 2.94 9.90
CA LEU A 527 -12.78 2.50 9.72
C LEU A 527 -12.04 2.51 11.07
N HIS A 528 -11.26 1.47 11.29
CA HIS A 528 -10.24 1.43 12.32
C HIS A 528 -8.87 1.33 11.66
N GLY A 529 -7.82 1.78 12.36
CA GLY A 529 -6.46 1.73 11.84
C GLY A 529 -5.48 2.42 12.76
N ILE A 530 -4.25 2.56 12.28
CA ILE A 530 -3.13 3.14 13.01
C ILE A 530 -2.61 4.34 12.21
N TRP A 531 -2.35 5.45 12.90
CA TRP A 531 -1.80 6.64 12.28
C TRP A 531 -0.36 6.41 11.82
N GLU A 532 -0.09 6.65 10.53
CA GLU A 532 1.25 6.53 9.96
C GLU A 532 2.11 7.76 10.27
N ASP A 533 1.50 8.90 10.55
CA ASP A 533 2.18 10.17 10.75
C ASP A 533 1.85 10.82 12.11
N LYS A 534 2.76 11.67 12.59
CA LYS A 534 2.60 12.42 13.84
C LYS A 534 1.46 13.44 13.78
N GLU A 535 1.07 13.82 12.57
CA GLU A 535 0.00 14.78 12.34
C GLU A 535 -1.40 14.15 12.39
N HIS A 536 -1.49 12.83 12.47
CA HIS A 536 -2.73 12.06 12.40
C HIS A 536 -3.55 12.45 11.15
N ALA A 537 -2.86 12.58 10.02
CA ALA A 537 -3.45 12.86 8.73
C ALA A 537 -3.70 11.58 7.91
N ILE A 538 -2.83 10.57 8.08
CA ILE A 538 -2.87 9.32 7.32
C ILE A 538 -3.09 8.14 8.26
N LEU A 539 -4.21 7.45 8.07
CA LEU A 539 -4.60 6.26 8.81
C LEU A 539 -4.33 5.01 7.96
N ASN A 540 -3.46 4.13 8.41
CA ASN A 540 -3.32 2.80 7.82
C ASN A 540 -4.50 1.93 8.29
N VAL A 541 -5.44 1.65 7.40
CA VAL A 541 -6.71 1.04 7.73
C VAL A 541 -6.57 -0.48 7.87
N ASP A 542 -6.90 -1.00 9.02
CA ASP A 542 -6.85 -2.44 9.32
C ASP A 542 -8.23 -3.11 9.40
N ILE A 543 -9.30 -2.34 9.63
CA ILE A 543 -10.69 -2.81 9.61
C ILE A 543 -11.57 -1.76 8.92
N MET A 544 -12.46 -2.21 8.03
CA MET A 544 -13.58 -1.43 7.51
C MET A 544 -14.88 -2.23 7.71
N GLN A 545 -15.83 -1.63 8.42
CA GLN A 545 -17.10 -2.28 8.75
C GLN A 545 -18.28 -1.40 8.37
N GLU A 546 -19.16 -1.92 7.50
CA GLU A 546 -20.38 -1.23 7.10
C GLU A 546 -21.41 -1.25 8.22
N LYS A 547 -21.91 -0.08 8.60
CA LYS A 547 -23.01 0.14 9.57
C LYS A 547 -22.93 -0.73 10.84
N PRO A 548 -21.81 -0.69 11.59
CA PRO A 548 -21.64 -1.53 12.76
C PRO A 548 -22.61 -1.15 13.88
N LYS A 549 -22.91 -2.10 14.76
CA LYS A 549 -23.59 -1.79 16.02
C LYS A 549 -22.69 -0.91 16.89
N SER A 550 -23.28 0.05 17.63
CA SER A 550 -22.50 0.97 18.48
C SER A 550 -21.63 0.22 19.50
N SER A 551 -22.10 -0.89 20.06
CA SER A 551 -21.34 -1.72 21.00
C SER A 551 -20.09 -2.34 20.34
N TYR A 552 -20.20 -2.82 19.11
CA TYR A 552 -19.06 -3.35 18.35
C TYR A 552 -18.07 -2.23 18.02
N ALA A 553 -18.57 -1.07 17.56
CA ALA A 553 -17.71 0.06 17.25
C ALA A 553 -16.97 0.58 18.50
N GLU A 554 -17.65 0.63 19.65
CA GLU A 554 -17.04 1.03 20.90
C GLU A 554 -15.91 0.10 21.33
N GLU A 555 -16.07 -1.20 21.11
CA GLU A 555 -15.08 -2.20 21.50
C GLU A 555 -13.90 -2.26 20.50
N PHE A 556 -14.16 -2.25 19.18
CA PHE A 556 -13.18 -2.61 18.16
C PHE A 556 -12.78 -1.51 17.18
N LEU A 557 -13.59 -0.45 17.00
CA LEU A 557 -13.38 0.50 15.89
C LEU A 557 -12.93 1.89 16.33
N GLY A 558 -12.67 2.10 17.60
CA GLY A 558 -12.25 3.40 18.10
C GLY A 558 -10.75 3.64 17.94
N VAL A 559 -10.38 4.68 17.20
CA VAL A 559 -8.99 5.11 16.97
C VAL A 559 -8.62 6.22 17.95
N ARG A 560 -7.41 6.21 18.51
CA ARG A 560 -6.93 7.27 19.42
C ARG A 560 -6.45 8.48 18.62
N ASN A 561 -6.98 9.66 18.97
CA ASN A 561 -6.50 10.93 18.44
C ASN A 561 -5.23 11.41 19.17
N LYS A 562 -4.69 12.58 18.78
CA LYS A 562 -3.49 13.19 19.39
C LYS A 562 -3.59 13.41 20.91
N ASP A 563 -4.79 13.64 21.42
CA ASP A 563 -5.05 13.85 22.86
C ASP A 563 -5.29 12.51 23.60
N GLY A 564 -5.14 11.37 22.94
CA GLY A 564 -5.40 10.05 23.47
C GLY A 564 -6.89 9.69 23.61
N LYS A 565 -7.80 10.55 23.15
CA LYS A 565 -9.24 10.29 23.15
C LYS A 565 -9.61 9.35 22.02
N LYS A 566 -10.59 8.49 22.29
CA LYS A 566 -11.15 7.57 21.31
C LYS A 566 -12.10 8.30 20.37
N GLU A 567 -11.87 8.22 19.09
CA GLU A 567 -12.70 8.76 18.00
C GLU A 567 -13.07 7.67 17.01
N TYR A 568 -14.17 7.88 16.27
CA TYR A 568 -14.66 6.95 15.26
C TYR A 568 -14.59 7.64 13.91
N TYR A 569 -14.00 6.97 12.94
CA TYR A 569 -13.79 7.54 11.61
C TYR A 569 -14.69 6.88 10.58
N SER A 570 -15.43 7.69 9.84
CA SER A 570 -16.19 7.24 8.69
C SER A 570 -15.64 7.82 7.41
N VAL A 571 -16.08 7.25 6.28
CA VAL A 571 -15.71 7.74 4.96
C VAL A 571 -16.27 9.15 4.73
N PHE A 572 -15.42 10.04 4.20
CA PHE A 572 -15.75 11.45 3.93
C PHE A 572 -16.30 11.67 2.51
N GLY A 573 -16.44 10.61 1.70
CA GLY A 573 -17.10 10.63 0.39
C GLY A 573 -16.18 10.86 -0.81
N GLN A 574 -14.87 10.94 -0.62
CA GLN A 574 -13.88 10.91 -1.70
C GLN A 574 -13.03 9.65 -1.58
N TYR A 575 -12.75 9.02 -2.73
CA TYR A 575 -11.95 7.80 -2.80
C TYR A 575 -10.97 7.90 -3.96
N ILE A 576 -9.82 7.25 -3.86
CA ILE A 576 -9.01 6.89 -5.01
C ILE A 576 -9.03 5.38 -5.14
N LEU A 577 -9.77 4.91 -6.13
CA LEU A 577 -9.95 3.49 -6.41
C LEU A 577 -8.81 3.01 -7.31
N THR A 578 -8.16 1.94 -6.88
CA THR A 578 -7.16 1.25 -7.69
C THR A 578 -7.81 0.24 -8.64
N PRO A 579 -7.13 -0.23 -9.68
CA PRO A 579 -7.67 -1.22 -10.62
C PRO A 579 -8.19 -2.49 -9.96
N GLU A 580 -7.60 -2.88 -8.83
CA GLU A 580 -8.00 -4.07 -8.07
C GLU A 580 -9.44 -3.98 -7.54
N VAL A 581 -9.94 -2.75 -7.28
CA VAL A 581 -11.33 -2.55 -6.84
C VAL A 581 -12.31 -2.92 -7.96
N PHE A 582 -12.02 -2.55 -9.20
CA PHE A 582 -12.86 -2.91 -10.34
C PHE A 582 -12.80 -4.41 -10.65
N ALA A 583 -11.63 -5.04 -10.48
CA ALA A 583 -11.50 -6.49 -10.59
C ALA A 583 -12.34 -7.20 -9.53
N GLN A 584 -12.31 -6.73 -8.26
CA GLN A 584 -13.11 -7.30 -7.18
C GLN A 584 -14.61 -7.11 -7.41
N LEU A 585 -15.04 -5.92 -7.85
CA LEU A 585 -16.45 -5.68 -8.20
C LEU A 585 -16.92 -6.60 -9.34
N HIS A 586 -16.05 -6.87 -10.31
CA HIS A 586 -16.35 -7.83 -11.37
C HIS A 586 -16.56 -9.24 -10.80
N GLU A 587 -15.65 -9.70 -9.95
CA GLU A 587 -15.75 -11.02 -9.29
C GLU A 587 -17.05 -11.12 -8.47
N ASP A 588 -17.37 -10.09 -7.68
CA ASP A 588 -18.59 -10.06 -6.86
C ASP A 588 -19.88 -10.13 -7.71
N ILE A 589 -19.89 -9.45 -8.87
CA ILE A 589 -21.00 -9.49 -9.82
C ILE A 589 -21.15 -10.88 -10.43
N MET A 590 -20.04 -11.44 -10.94
CA MET A 590 -20.04 -12.75 -11.59
C MET A 590 -20.43 -13.87 -10.60
N GLN A 591 -19.95 -13.81 -9.35
CA GLN A 591 -20.31 -14.79 -8.33
C GLN A 591 -21.82 -14.77 -8.04
N ARG A 592 -22.43 -13.59 -7.91
CA ARG A 592 -23.89 -13.46 -7.70
C ARG A 592 -24.70 -13.94 -8.89
N GLU A 593 -24.20 -13.74 -10.12
CA GLU A 593 -24.84 -14.29 -11.32
C GLU A 593 -24.81 -15.83 -11.34
N ILE A 594 -23.68 -16.43 -10.93
CA ILE A 594 -23.54 -17.89 -10.79
C ILE A 594 -24.52 -18.41 -9.72
N ASP A 595 -24.66 -17.69 -8.60
CA ASP A 595 -25.56 -18.05 -7.50
C ASP A 595 -27.04 -17.79 -7.82
N GLY A 596 -27.35 -17.18 -8.98
CA GLY A 596 -28.72 -16.81 -9.39
C GLY A 596 -29.29 -15.63 -8.58
N ASP A 597 -28.45 -14.87 -7.88
CA ASP A 597 -28.85 -13.70 -7.10
C ASP A 597 -28.76 -12.41 -7.93
N HIS A 598 -29.82 -12.10 -8.64
CA HIS A 598 -29.94 -10.88 -9.45
C HIS A 598 -30.54 -9.68 -8.72
N GLN A 599 -30.92 -9.83 -7.45
CA GLN A 599 -31.64 -8.80 -6.69
C GLN A 599 -30.82 -8.13 -5.59
N SER A 600 -29.84 -8.81 -5.02
CA SER A 600 -29.03 -8.26 -3.94
C SER A 600 -28.14 -7.10 -4.41
N GLU A 601 -28.01 -6.11 -3.56
CA GLU A 601 -27.16 -4.95 -3.80
C GLU A 601 -25.68 -5.34 -3.79
N ILE A 602 -24.92 -4.80 -4.74
CA ILE A 602 -23.46 -4.87 -4.81
C ILE A 602 -22.92 -3.63 -4.12
N GLU A 603 -22.36 -3.83 -2.95
CA GLU A 603 -21.85 -2.76 -2.11
C GLU A 603 -20.39 -2.47 -2.47
N LEU A 604 -20.02 -1.19 -2.59
CA LEU A 604 -18.63 -0.78 -2.78
C LEU A 604 -17.77 -1.14 -1.56
N THR A 605 -18.32 -0.99 -0.34
CA THR A 605 -17.61 -1.25 0.93
C THR A 605 -17.04 -2.67 1.00
N SER A 606 -17.81 -3.66 0.53
CA SER A 606 -17.34 -5.07 0.50
C SER A 606 -16.13 -5.25 -0.41
N ALA A 607 -16.14 -4.63 -1.60
CA ALA A 607 -15.01 -4.67 -2.53
C ALA A 607 -13.78 -3.92 -1.98
N LEU A 608 -13.98 -2.75 -1.35
CA LEU A 608 -12.91 -2.00 -0.70
C LEU A 608 -12.25 -2.83 0.41
N GLU A 609 -13.05 -3.50 1.24
CA GLU A 609 -12.54 -4.37 2.32
C GLU A 609 -11.74 -5.56 1.77
N ALA A 610 -12.21 -6.20 0.71
CA ALA A 610 -11.49 -7.31 0.07
C ALA A 610 -10.14 -6.85 -0.52
N VAL A 611 -10.09 -5.68 -1.15
CA VAL A 611 -8.84 -5.10 -1.66
C VAL A 611 -7.94 -4.67 -0.53
N ARG A 612 -8.47 -4.03 0.53
CA ARG A 612 -7.73 -3.66 1.72
C ARG A 612 -6.98 -4.86 2.32
N GLN A 613 -7.64 -6.00 2.44
CA GLN A 613 -7.04 -7.22 2.99
C GLN A 613 -5.86 -7.74 2.17
N ARG A 614 -5.84 -7.50 0.86
CA ARG A 614 -4.78 -7.96 -0.07
C ARG A 614 -3.67 -6.94 -0.26
N SER A 615 -4.04 -5.66 -0.42
CA SER A 615 -3.13 -4.62 -0.91
C SER A 615 -3.01 -3.42 0.05
N GLY A 616 -3.75 -3.43 1.17
CA GLY A 616 -3.80 -2.30 2.10
C GLY A 616 -4.74 -1.18 1.64
N MET A 617 -5.07 -0.27 2.58
CA MET A 617 -5.90 0.91 2.34
C MET A 617 -5.48 2.04 3.28
N MET A 618 -5.41 3.26 2.78
CA MET A 618 -5.11 4.45 3.57
C MET A 618 -6.35 5.33 3.74
N GLY A 619 -6.62 5.72 4.98
CA GLY A 619 -7.59 6.75 5.32
C GLY A 619 -6.92 8.12 5.34
N VAL A 620 -7.40 9.07 4.55
CA VAL A 620 -6.84 10.44 4.48
C VAL A 620 -7.76 11.40 5.21
N ARG A 621 -7.27 12.00 6.29
CA ARG A 621 -7.99 13.06 7.01
C ARG A 621 -7.78 14.38 6.31
N LEU A 622 -8.76 14.80 5.53
CA LEU A 622 -8.70 16.02 4.74
C LEU A 622 -8.79 17.28 5.61
N LYS A 623 -8.08 18.32 5.20
CA LYS A 623 -8.26 19.68 5.73
C LYS A 623 -9.41 20.35 4.99
N GLY A 624 -10.65 20.08 5.44
CA GLY A 624 -11.85 20.59 4.79
C GLY A 624 -13.13 20.14 5.50
N ARG A 625 -14.25 20.63 4.99
CA ARG A 625 -15.59 20.27 5.44
C ARG A 625 -16.37 19.61 4.31
N MET A 626 -17.16 18.63 4.69
CA MET A 626 -18.12 17.94 3.83
C MET A 626 -19.54 18.45 4.11
N TYR A 627 -20.29 18.62 3.05
CA TYR A 627 -21.71 18.96 3.10
C TYR A 627 -22.49 17.91 2.32
N ASP A 628 -23.09 16.97 3.03
CA ASP A 628 -24.06 16.01 2.47
C ASP A 628 -25.39 16.74 2.16
N MET A 629 -25.97 16.44 1.02
CA MET A 629 -27.28 17.00 0.61
C MET A 629 -28.31 15.90 0.38
N GLY A 630 -28.06 14.70 0.87
CA GLY A 630 -28.94 13.55 0.67
C GLY A 630 -30.28 13.61 1.42
N ASN A 631 -30.50 14.58 2.31
CA ASN A 631 -31.75 14.75 3.05
C ASN A 631 -32.05 16.23 3.33
N PRO A 632 -33.31 16.60 3.69
CA PRO A 632 -33.73 18.00 3.85
C PRO A 632 -32.97 18.78 4.92
N THR A 633 -32.61 18.14 6.04
CA THR A 633 -31.87 18.79 7.13
C THR A 633 -30.43 19.09 6.71
N ALA A 634 -29.76 18.14 6.07
CA ALA A 634 -28.41 18.29 5.57
C ALA A 634 -28.33 19.33 4.43
N LEU A 635 -29.29 19.32 3.51
CA LEU A 635 -29.41 20.33 2.45
C LEU A 635 -29.56 21.75 3.05
N ARG A 636 -30.46 21.92 4.04
CA ARG A 636 -30.62 23.22 4.71
C ARG A 636 -29.30 23.70 5.33
N ARG A 637 -28.61 22.82 6.05
CA ARG A 637 -27.31 23.13 6.65
C ARG A 637 -26.29 23.52 5.58
N CYS A 638 -26.24 22.80 4.47
CA CYS A 638 -25.37 23.11 3.36
C CYS A 638 -25.61 24.52 2.82
N VAL A 639 -26.88 24.88 2.52
CA VAL A 639 -27.25 26.23 2.02
C VAL A 639 -26.88 27.33 3.02
N GLU A 640 -27.02 27.08 4.34
CA GLU A 640 -26.74 28.05 5.39
C GLU A 640 -25.25 28.25 5.67
N GLU A 641 -24.42 27.23 5.47
CA GLU A 641 -23.01 27.21 5.93
C GLU A 641 -22.00 27.27 4.78
N TYR A 642 -22.32 26.74 3.59
CA TYR A 642 -21.34 26.60 2.51
C TYR A 642 -20.81 27.92 1.99
N SER A 643 -21.65 28.94 1.93
CA SER A 643 -21.30 30.30 1.46
C SER A 643 -20.52 31.15 2.48
N LYS A 644 -20.50 30.75 3.76
CA LYS A 644 -19.79 31.47 4.82
C LYS A 644 -18.30 31.16 4.83
#